data_2ceeb9bb8d887336965cbda5b17aa709
#
_entry.id   2ceeb9bb8d887336965cbda5b17aa709
#
_cell.length_a   1.000
_cell.length_b   1.000
_cell.length_c   1.000
_cell.angle_alpha   90.00
_cell.angle_beta   90.00
_cell.angle_gamma   90.00
#
_symmetry.space_group_name_H-M   'P 1'
#
loop_
_entity.id
_entity.type
_entity.pdbx_description
1 polymer ?
#
loop_
_entity_poly.entity_id
_entity_poly.type
_entity_poly.pdbx_seq_one_letter_code
_entity_poly.pdbx_strand_id
1 'polypeptide(L)'
;MNTIICLIVFFHLFVNQAQAEQCQLTLNDDAQLTASIFLQSRHFCSSYNLLPKNTYQIFISGRIVDYKSRCKRSIANANIEIIHVQPSFRSICHELNHPNSRGYFNVSTSVAMPLTEQLFLRVTSPGYETITKEIILSSSQKRPQTIILKWQIVLMPTIEQIKPQKQQQRMNSRIDSLMSQMTLDEKIGQLNLVTLGFDVTGPILSQNVEENIRRGLIGGVFNTYTPKAVRPLQELAMNSTRLKIPLIFGYDVIHGHKTIFPIPLGISTTWDMALIEQSARIAAQEATADGLNWVFSPMVDIARDPRWGRIAESAGEDPWLGSQIAAAMVRGYQGHDLTRPNTVMACIKHFALYGGSEAGRDYNTVDMSRIAMYQNFLPPYHAAVKAGAGSVMTSFNEIDSIPASANRWLLQNLLREQWNFNGFVVTDYTAINEMIHHGIGDLQEVSARALNAGVDMDMVGEGFLTTLKKSLNEEKINEQTINQACRRILEAKYKLGLFDDPYRYIDESRTQTDIFTYENRLAAKDLARRSFVLLKNDRRTLPLARSNLKLALIGPLADDHRNLIGSWSAAGDWRQAINVRDGINKLLGDKIEVLYAKGSNLIEGAPLIELLNAHGGDIVLDERSAQEMIDEAVEISEKSDVIVAVVGEAQGLTGEAASRADIGLPEYQKRLLQALFDTGKPVVIVLMNGRPLTLTWEHEHAAAILETWFAGTEAGTAIAEVLFGFYNPAGKLTSTFPRHVGQIPLYYNHKNTGRPFNVTQWTEKYKSRYLDVPNDPLYPFGHGLSYTSFNFGPIYVDKNELRGDSDRLTVRISVHNIGAYAGEEVVQLYISDPAASVTRAVRELKKFKKIFLRSQQQEEISFIITTDDLKFFNTNLDYIWEEGDFIIHIGPDSVNTQSVQVKWLK
;
A
#
# COMPACT_ATOMS: atom_id res chain seq x y z
N MET A 1 -38.85 -11.62 -39.38
CA MET A 1 -38.58 -12.81 -38.53
C MET A 1 -37.66 -12.35 -37.41
N ASN A 2 -38.26 -12.17 -36.23
CA ASN A 2 -37.55 -11.69 -35.03
C ASN A 2 -36.82 -12.89 -34.39
N THR A 3 -35.51 -12.87 -34.38
CA THR A 3 -34.73 -13.84 -33.65
C THR A 3 -34.52 -13.32 -32.24
N ILE A 4 -35.16 -13.95 -31.25
CA ILE A 4 -35.00 -13.70 -29.83
C ILE A 4 -33.70 -14.38 -29.40
N ILE A 5 -32.73 -13.60 -28.89
CA ILE A 5 -31.54 -14.14 -28.28
C ILE A 5 -31.78 -14.10 -26.76
N CYS A 6 -31.91 -15.27 -26.13
CA CYS A 6 -31.90 -15.42 -24.66
C CYS A 6 -30.47 -15.41 -24.16
N LEU A 7 -30.09 -14.40 -23.36
CA LEU A 7 -28.84 -14.35 -22.64
C LEU A 7 -29.08 -14.92 -21.24
N ILE A 8 -28.44 -16.04 -20.91
CA ILE A 8 -28.48 -16.63 -19.57
C ILE A 8 -27.32 -16.00 -18.77
N VAL A 9 -27.65 -15.21 -17.75
CA VAL A 9 -26.65 -14.65 -16.82
C VAL A 9 -26.71 -15.46 -15.54
N PHE A 10 -25.67 -16.22 -15.24
CA PHE A 10 -25.53 -16.92 -13.97
C PHE A 10 -25.12 -15.96 -12.86
N PHE A 11 -25.96 -15.85 -11.83
CA PHE A 11 -25.64 -15.11 -10.63
C PHE A 11 -25.25 -16.08 -9.51
N HIS A 12 -24.05 -15.93 -8.96
CA HIS A 12 -23.76 -16.39 -7.61
C HIS A 12 -24.08 -15.25 -6.64
N LEU A 13 -25.26 -15.37 -5.99
CA LEU A 13 -25.57 -14.54 -4.82
C LEU A 13 -24.94 -15.22 -3.61
N PHE A 14 -23.85 -14.67 -3.08
CA PHE A 14 -23.45 -14.96 -1.72
C PHE A 14 -24.42 -14.29 -0.76
N VAL A 15 -25.51 -14.96 -0.46
CA VAL A 15 -26.37 -14.68 0.70
C VAL A 15 -25.98 -15.70 1.75
N ASN A 16 -25.59 -15.23 2.93
CA ASN A 16 -25.35 -16.11 4.07
C ASN A 16 -26.63 -16.93 4.33
N GLN A 17 -26.57 -18.23 4.17
CA GLN A 17 -27.72 -19.16 4.19
C GLN A 17 -28.56 -19.03 5.47
N ALA A 18 -27.95 -18.69 6.59
CA ALA A 18 -28.62 -18.49 7.86
C ALA A 18 -29.55 -17.24 7.94
N GLN A 19 -29.42 -16.28 7.02
CA GLN A 19 -30.27 -15.07 7.00
C GLN A 19 -31.33 -15.09 5.89
N ALA A 20 -31.22 -16.01 4.94
CA ALA A 20 -32.22 -16.19 3.88
C ALA A 20 -33.50 -16.83 4.37
N GLU A 21 -33.48 -17.59 5.47
CA GLU A 21 -34.65 -18.28 6.05
C GLU A 21 -35.67 -17.32 6.68
N GLN A 22 -35.32 -16.06 6.93
CA GLN A 22 -36.25 -15.07 7.50
C GLN A 22 -36.92 -14.16 6.45
N CYS A 23 -36.47 -14.16 5.23
CA CYS A 23 -37.22 -13.59 4.12
C CYS A 23 -37.72 -14.74 3.23
N GLN A 24 -39.02 -15.09 3.30
CA GLN A 24 -39.62 -15.88 2.24
C GLN A 24 -39.61 -15.09 0.92
N LEU A 25 -38.46 -15.03 0.28
CA LEU A 25 -38.32 -14.83 -1.13
C LEU A 25 -38.65 -16.17 -1.75
N THR A 26 -39.81 -16.31 -2.35
CA THR A 26 -40.03 -17.36 -3.33
C THR A 26 -39.15 -17.07 -4.54
N LEU A 27 -37.88 -17.36 -4.37
CA LEU A 27 -37.01 -17.69 -5.50
C LEU A 27 -37.33 -19.15 -5.79
N ASN A 28 -38.02 -19.41 -6.90
CA ASN A 28 -38.00 -20.74 -7.46
C ASN A 28 -36.53 -21.12 -7.65
N ASP A 29 -36.17 -22.39 -7.38
CA ASP A 29 -34.84 -22.95 -7.49
C ASP A 29 -34.20 -22.83 -8.91
N ASP A 30 -34.95 -22.34 -9.89
CA ASP A 30 -34.54 -21.99 -11.23
C ASP A 30 -34.58 -20.47 -11.44
N ALA A 31 -33.74 -19.70 -10.73
CA ALA A 31 -33.58 -18.27 -11.01
C ALA A 31 -32.75 -18.04 -12.29
N GLN A 32 -33.32 -18.42 -13.43
CA GLN A 32 -32.88 -17.93 -14.72
C GLN A 32 -33.37 -16.50 -14.90
N LEU A 33 -32.48 -15.52 -14.83
CA LEU A 33 -32.79 -14.15 -15.18
C LEU A 33 -32.86 -14.08 -16.71
N THR A 34 -34.06 -14.04 -17.25
CA THR A 34 -34.27 -13.86 -18.68
C THR A 34 -34.18 -12.37 -19.00
N ALA A 35 -33.12 -11.93 -19.64
CA ALA A 35 -33.01 -10.59 -20.22
C ALA A 35 -33.61 -10.61 -21.60
N SER A 36 -34.69 -9.83 -21.82
CA SER A 36 -35.24 -9.62 -23.15
C SER A 36 -34.55 -8.42 -23.82
N ILE A 37 -33.93 -8.67 -24.95
CA ILE A 37 -33.21 -7.66 -25.72
C ILE A 37 -34.07 -7.20 -26.86
N PHE A 38 -34.54 -5.96 -26.85
CA PHE A 38 -35.21 -5.31 -27.97
C PHE A 38 -34.32 -4.18 -28.50
N LEU A 39 -34.20 -4.10 -29.81
CA LEU A 39 -33.36 -3.14 -30.48
C LEU A 39 -34.19 -2.22 -31.32
N GLN A 40 -34.36 -0.95 -30.92
CA GLN A 40 -34.98 0.07 -31.81
C GLN A 40 -33.96 1.11 -32.17
N SER A 41 -33.91 1.43 -33.45
CA SER A 41 -33.13 2.53 -33.95
C SER A 41 -33.92 3.84 -33.85
N ARG A 42 -33.31 4.86 -33.35
CA ARG A 42 -33.63 6.27 -33.44
C ARG A 42 -34.82 6.81 -32.61
N HIS A 43 -34.52 7.71 -31.79
CA HIS A 43 -35.17 8.99 -31.41
C HIS A 43 -35.07 9.25 -29.91
N PHE A 44 -33.91 9.53 -29.39
CA PHE A 44 -33.77 10.25 -28.11
C PHE A 44 -32.35 10.83 -27.92
N CYS A 45 -31.86 11.52 -28.91
CA CYS A 45 -30.77 12.49 -28.79
C CYS A 45 -30.89 13.49 -29.95
N SER A 46 -31.78 14.44 -29.81
CA SER A 46 -32.06 15.45 -30.86
C SER A 46 -31.02 16.57 -30.95
N SER A 47 -29.90 16.48 -30.25
CA SER A 47 -28.89 17.57 -30.19
C SER A 47 -27.51 17.21 -30.74
N TYR A 48 -27.26 15.97 -31.19
CA TYR A 48 -25.95 15.60 -31.75
C TYR A 48 -26.08 14.74 -33.00
N ASN A 49 -25.71 15.30 -34.10
CA ASN A 49 -25.87 14.74 -35.46
C ASN A 49 -24.81 13.70 -35.86
N LEU A 50 -24.15 12.99 -34.92
CA LEU A 50 -23.09 12.02 -35.23
C LEU A 50 -23.10 10.83 -34.25
N LEU A 51 -24.02 9.88 -34.47
CA LEU A 51 -23.89 8.58 -33.81
C LEU A 51 -23.09 7.61 -34.71
N PRO A 52 -22.08 6.92 -34.22
CA PRO A 52 -21.36 5.89 -34.98
C PRO A 52 -22.28 4.74 -35.37
N LYS A 53 -21.94 4.00 -36.48
CA LYS A 53 -22.75 2.94 -37.06
C LYS A 53 -23.07 1.75 -36.13
N ASN A 54 -22.46 1.65 -34.94
CA ASN A 54 -22.66 0.60 -33.93
C ASN A 54 -23.08 1.19 -32.59
N THR A 55 -24.19 1.92 -32.53
CA THR A 55 -24.73 2.47 -31.29
C THR A 55 -25.88 1.62 -30.77
N TYR A 56 -25.84 1.24 -29.50
CA TYR A 56 -26.87 0.47 -28.80
C TYR A 56 -27.56 1.35 -27.77
N GLN A 57 -28.88 1.23 -27.65
CA GLN A 57 -29.64 1.83 -26.55
C GLN A 57 -29.89 0.76 -25.49
N ILE A 58 -29.46 1.02 -24.28
CA ILE A 58 -29.61 0.14 -23.15
C ILE A 58 -30.64 0.75 -22.20
N PHE A 59 -31.75 0.05 -21.99
CA PHE A 59 -32.75 0.41 -20.99
C PHE A 59 -32.62 -0.55 -19.81
N ILE A 60 -32.38 -0.02 -18.64
CA ILE A 60 -32.29 -0.78 -17.40
C ILE A 60 -33.45 -0.32 -16.52
N SER A 61 -34.34 -1.25 -16.15
CA SER A 61 -35.40 -0.98 -15.20
C SER A 61 -35.35 -1.99 -14.07
N GLY A 62 -35.61 -1.54 -12.84
CA GLY A 62 -35.58 -2.41 -11.69
C GLY A 62 -36.19 -1.79 -10.46
N ARG A 63 -36.07 -2.48 -9.34
CA ARG A 63 -36.52 -2.04 -8.03
C ARG A 63 -35.38 -2.12 -7.04
N ILE A 64 -35.16 -1.02 -6.30
CA ILE A 64 -34.23 -0.96 -5.20
C ILE A 64 -35.02 -1.07 -3.89
N VAL A 65 -34.65 -2.00 -3.03
CA VAL A 65 -35.31 -2.23 -1.74
C VAL A 65 -34.28 -2.25 -0.60
N ASP A 66 -34.72 -1.76 0.56
CA ASP A 66 -33.93 -1.81 1.78
C ASP A 66 -34.01 -3.21 2.41
N TYR A 67 -32.87 -3.82 2.63
CA TYR A 67 -32.75 -5.14 3.26
C TYR A 67 -33.40 -5.20 4.67
N LYS A 68 -33.27 -4.13 5.47
CA LYS A 68 -33.84 -4.08 6.83
C LYS A 68 -35.36 -4.00 6.87
N SER A 69 -36.04 -3.59 5.82
CA SER A 69 -37.48 -3.42 5.75
C SER A 69 -38.25 -4.69 5.33
N ARG A 70 -37.62 -5.87 5.46
CA ARG A 70 -38.19 -7.15 5.01
C ARG A 70 -38.69 -7.11 3.56
N CYS A 71 -37.88 -6.56 2.67
CA CYS A 71 -38.19 -6.47 1.23
C CYS A 71 -39.40 -5.60 0.85
N LYS A 72 -39.89 -4.76 1.74
CA LYS A 72 -41.13 -3.97 1.51
C LYS A 72 -40.92 -2.47 1.36
N ARG A 73 -39.78 -1.89 1.81
CA ARG A 73 -39.50 -0.47 1.63
C ARG A 73 -38.66 -0.21 0.40
N SER A 74 -39.07 0.79 -0.37
CA SER A 74 -38.29 1.27 -1.50
C SER A 74 -37.35 2.42 -1.08
N ILE A 75 -36.22 2.53 -1.75
CA ILE A 75 -35.22 3.58 -1.51
C ILE A 75 -35.38 4.63 -2.63
N ALA A 76 -35.78 5.84 -2.25
CA ALA A 76 -36.09 6.90 -3.21
C ALA A 76 -34.83 7.68 -3.71
N ASN A 77 -33.72 7.64 -2.93
CA ASN A 77 -32.55 8.50 -3.17
C ASN A 77 -31.27 7.71 -3.52
N ALA A 78 -31.40 6.57 -4.21
CA ALA A 78 -30.23 5.86 -4.69
C ALA A 78 -29.71 6.43 -6.01
N ASN A 79 -28.42 6.66 -6.12
CA ASN A 79 -27.76 7.01 -7.36
C ASN A 79 -27.40 5.74 -8.12
N ILE A 80 -27.68 5.74 -9.41
CA ILE A 80 -27.37 4.62 -10.31
C ILE A 80 -26.43 5.14 -11.38
N GLU A 81 -25.29 4.51 -11.48
CA GLU A 81 -24.23 4.89 -12.40
C GLU A 81 -23.86 3.68 -13.27
N ILE A 82 -23.72 3.88 -14.56
CA ILE A 82 -23.19 2.88 -15.47
C ILE A 82 -21.71 3.17 -15.66
N ILE A 83 -20.87 2.27 -15.14
CA ILE A 83 -19.41 2.39 -15.20
C ILE A 83 -18.87 1.54 -16.31
N HIS A 84 -17.93 2.10 -16.98
CA HIS A 84 -17.25 1.53 -18.11
C HIS A 84 -15.76 1.30 -17.75
N VAL A 85 -15.22 0.13 -18.03
CA VAL A 85 -13.88 -0.29 -17.52
C VAL A 85 -12.81 -0.42 -18.61
N GLN A 86 -13.17 -0.23 -19.89
CA GLN A 86 -12.14 -0.31 -20.93
C GLN A 86 -11.97 0.96 -21.76
N PRO A 87 -10.71 1.24 -22.22
CA PRO A 87 -10.35 2.57 -22.79
C PRO A 87 -10.94 2.89 -24.15
N SER A 88 -11.67 1.96 -24.79
CA SER A 88 -12.20 2.12 -26.15
C SER A 88 -13.54 2.85 -26.24
N PHE A 89 -14.07 3.38 -25.14
CA PHE A 89 -15.47 3.79 -25.05
C PHE A 89 -15.71 5.29 -24.89
N ARG A 90 -16.61 5.83 -25.69
CA ARG A 90 -17.31 7.09 -25.40
C ARG A 90 -18.75 6.80 -25.04
N SER A 91 -19.16 7.04 -23.80
CA SER A 91 -20.55 7.22 -23.43
C SER A 91 -21.02 8.52 -24.13
N ILE A 92 -22.03 8.42 -24.97
CA ILE A 92 -22.51 9.57 -25.78
C ILE A 92 -23.68 10.28 -25.08
N CYS A 93 -24.49 9.56 -24.32
CA CYS A 93 -25.55 10.10 -23.46
C CYS A 93 -25.91 9.10 -22.38
N HIS A 94 -26.04 9.53 -21.14
CA HIS A 94 -26.69 8.77 -20.08
C HIS A 94 -27.67 9.72 -19.35
N GLU A 95 -28.89 9.30 -19.20
CA GLU A 95 -29.85 9.90 -18.31
C GLU A 95 -30.09 8.98 -17.13
N LEU A 96 -29.77 9.45 -15.93
CA LEU A 96 -30.02 8.78 -14.69
C LEU A 96 -31.31 9.35 -14.07
N ASN A 97 -32.36 8.54 -14.06
CA ASN A 97 -33.56 8.88 -13.32
C ASN A 97 -33.47 8.31 -11.91
N HIS A 98 -33.60 9.15 -10.89
CA HIS A 98 -33.70 8.71 -9.50
C HIS A 98 -34.89 7.75 -9.32
N PRO A 99 -34.76 6.74 -8.44
CA PRO A 99 -35.87 5.85 -8.13
C PRO A 99 -37.07 6.66 -7.65
N ASN A 100 -38.26 6.32 -8.12
CA ASN A 100 -39.48 6.91 -7.61
C ASN A 100 -39.78 6.45 -6.16
N SER A 101 -40.79 7.02 -5.53
CA SER A 101 -41.18 6.72 -4.14
C SER A 101 -41.51 5.23 -3.90
N ARG A 102 -41.66 4.43 -4.95
CA ARG A 102 -41.88 2.96 -4.86
C ARG A 102 -40.57 2.17 -5.11
N GLY A 103 -39.40 2.87 -5.27
CA GLY A 103 -38.10 2.26 -5.46
C GLY A 103 -37.84 1.74 -6.88
N TYR A 104 -38.70 2.05 -7.85
CA TYR A 104 -38.45 1.70 -9.25
C TYR A 104 -37.57 2.76 -9.91
N PHE A 105 -36.64 2.33 -10.73
CA PHE A 105 -35.78 3.19 -11.53
C PHE A 105 -35.74 2.74 -12.99
N ASN A 106 -35.49 3.70 -13.86
CA ASN A 106 -35.21 3.46 -15.27
C ASN A 106 -33.92 4.19 -15.63
N VAL A 107 -33.01 3.50 -16.29
CA VAL A 107 -31.78 4.08 -16.84
C VAL A 107 -31.77 3.82 -18.33
N SER A 108 -31.56 4.88 -19.12
CA SER A 108 -31.31 4.76 -20.53
C SER A 108 -29.93 5.31 -20.85
N THR A 109 -29.14 4.58 -21.61
CA THR A 109 -27.85 5.02 -22.10
C THR A 109 -27.64 4.53 -23.52
N SER A 110 -27.05 5.40 -24.35
CA SER A 110 -26.62 5.02 -25.70
C SER A 110 -25.13 4.84 -25.70
N VAL A 111 -24.67 3.67 -26.10
CA VAL A 111 -23.26 3.30 -26.00
C VAL A 111 -22.79 2.77 -27.36
N ALA A 112 -21.66 3.26 -27.86
CA ALA A 112 -21.03 2.75 -29.09
C ALA A 112 -20.00 1.68 -28.71
N MET A 113 -20.23 0.39 -29.06
CA MET A 113 -19.43 -0.77 -28.62
C MET A 113 -18.89 -1.67 -29.72
N PRO A 114 -17.65 -2.16 -29.63
CA PRO A 114 -17.29 -3.47 -30.15
C PRO A 114 -17.88 -4.58 -29.26
N LEU A 115 -18.32 -5.66 -29.87
CA LEU A 115 -19.21 -6.67 -29.30
C LEU A 115 -18.63 -7.59 -28.20
N THR A 116 -17.47 -7.30 -27.64
CA THR A 116 -16.75 -8.19 -26.70
C THR A 116 -16.38 -7.53 -25.37
N GLU A 117 -17.01 -6.42 -24.99
CA GLU A 117 -16.57 -5.63 -23.83
C GLU A 117 -17.53 -5.72 -22.64
N GLN A 118 -16.94 -5.51 -21.45
CA GLN A 118 -17.62 -5.58 -20.15
C GLN A 118 -18.24 -4.25 -19.76
N LEU A 119 -19.48 -4.26 -19.33
CA LEU A 119 -20.21 -3.12 -18.79
C LEU A 119 -20.54 -3.38 -17.32
N PHE A 120 -20.35 -2.38 -16.47
CA PHE A 120 -20.67 -2.49 -15.04
C PHE A 120 -21.81 -1.55 -14.68
N LEU A 121 -22.74 -2.02 -13.85
CA LEU A 121 -23.76 -1.21 -13.19
C LEU A 121 -23.34 -0.98 -11.74
N ARG A 122 -23.18 0.27 -11.35
CA ARG A 122 -22.97 0.67 -9.96
C ARG A 122 -24.23 1.32 -9.41
N VAL A 123 -24.59 0.92 -8.19
CA VAL A 123 -25.70 1.52 -7.45
C VAL A 123 -25.17 1.98 -6.10
N THR A 124 -25.35 3.27 -5.81
CA THR A 124 -24.97 3.88 -4.52
C THR A 124 -26.15 4.58 -3.90
N SER A 125 -26.25 4.54 -2.58
CA SER A 125 -27.22 5.32 -1.81
C SER A 125 -26.61 5.68 -0.45
N PRO A 126 -26.81 6.88 0.09
CA PRO A 126 -26.33 7.24 1.41
C PRO A 126 -26.80 6.22 2.47
N GLY A 127 -25.86 5.71 3.27
CA GLY A 127 -26.15 4.73 4.29
C GLY A 127 -26.27 3.26 3.83
N TYR A 128 -25.91 2.97 2.57
CA TYR A 128 -25.94 1.62 2.01
C TYR A 128 -24.65 1.27 1.28
N GLU A 129 -24.31 -0.02 1.26
CA GLU A 129 -23.14 -0.51 0.52
C GLU A 129 -23.32 -0.28 -0.98
N THR A 130 -22.24 0.14 -1.62
CA THR A 130 -22.21 0.27 -3.08
C THR A 130 -22.20 -1.11 -3.74
N ILE A 131 -23.14 -1.35 -4.63
CA ILE A 131 -23.19 -2.57 -5.44
C ILE A 131 -22.68 -2.28 -6.83
N THR A 132 -21.66 -3.03 -7.26
CA THR A 132 -21.18 -3.03 -8.64
C THR A 132 -21.43 -4.39 -9.26
N LYS A 133 -22.08 -4.43 -10.42
CA LYS A 133 -22.38 -5.67 -11.15
C LYS A 133 -21.90 -5.57 -12.58
N GLU A 134 -21.24 -6.61 -13.05
CA GLU A 134 -20.81 -6.75 -14.42
C GLU A 134 -21.97 -7.19 -15.33
N ILE A 135 -22.01 -6.61 -16.53
CA ILE A 135 -22.96 -6.98 -17.59
C ILE A 135 -22.14 -7.42 -18.79
N ILE A 136 -22.17 -8.72 -19.08
CA ILE A 136 -21.45 -9.26 -20.25
C ILE A 136 -22.40 -9.24 -21.45
N LEU A 137 -22.00 -8.54 -22.51
CA LEU A 137 -22.73 -8.46 -23.77
C LEU A 137 -22.02 -9.32 -24.82
N SER A 138 -22.65 -10.39 -25.28
CA SER A 138 -22.17 -11.17 -26.42
C SER A 138 -23.20 -11.17 -27.55
N SER A 139 -22.80 -10.86 -28.76
CA SER A 139 -23.69 -10.93 -29.91
C SER A 139 -22.93 -11.23 -31.21
N SER A 140 -23.56 -12.03 -32.06
CA SER A 140 -23.08 -12.38 -33.39
C SER A 140 -23.76 -11.61 -34.54
N GLN A 141 -24.49 -10.53 -34.27
CA GLN A 141 -25.30 -9.83 -35.30
C GLN A 141 -25.01 -8.34 -35.46
N LYS A 142 -25.09 -7.87 -36.70
CA LYS A 142 -24.69 -6.54 -37.23
C LYS A 142 -25.78 -5.45 -37.19
N ARG A 143 -26.78 -5.45 -36.31
CA ARG A 143 -27.84 -4.41 -36.28
C ARG A 143 -28.03 -3.79 -34.89
N PRO A 144 -28.42 -2.48 -34.79
CA PRO A 144 -28.65 -1.82 -33.49
C PRO A 144 -29.85 -2.47 -32.74
N GLN A 145 -29.71 -2.71 -31.45
CA GLN A 145 -30.64 -3.44 -30.61
C GLN A 145 -30.92 -2.69 -29.32
N THR A 146 -32.08 -2.82 -28.71
CA THR A 146 -32.44 -2.26 -27.39
C THR A 146 -32.40 -3.39 -26.36
N ILE A 147 -31.62 -3.21 -25.33
CA ILE A 147 -31.49 -4.18 -24.22
C ILE A 147 -32.34 -3.68 -23.06
N ILE A 148 -33.29 -4.45 -22.60
CA ILE A 148 -34.11 -4.14 -21.42
C ILE A 148 -33.75 -5.16 -20.33
N LEU A 149 -33.11 -4.69 -19.27
CA LEU A 149 -32.79 -5.47 -18.07
C LEU A 149 -33.76 -5.07 -16.95
N LYS A 150 -34.44 -6.05 -16.37
CA LYS A 150 -35.31 -5.82 -15.19
C LYS A 150 -34.72 -6.54 -13.99
N TRP A 151 -34.43 -5.77 -12.94
CA TRP A 151 -33.83 -6.30 -11.71
C TRP A 151 -34.53 -5.81 -10.46
N GLN A 152 -34.36 -6.61 -9.42
CA GLN A 152 -34.56 -6.15 -8.04
C GLN A 152 -33.16 -6.07 -7.39
N ILE A 153 -32.73 -4.88 -7.00
CA ILE A 153 -31.47 -4.66 -6.29
C ILE A 153 -31.79 -4.47 -4.82
N VAL A 154 -31.18 -5.30 -3.99
CA VAL A 154 -31.25 -5.18 -2.53
C VAL A 154 -29.99 -4.50 -2.06
N LEU A 155 -30.11 -3.29 -1.49
CA LEU A 155 -29.00 -2.58 -0.89
C LEU A 155 -28.86 -2.98 0.58
N MET A 156 -27.65 -3.39 0.97
CA MET A 156 -27.31 -3.62 2.37
C MET A 156 -27.01 -2.28 3.03
N PRO A 157 -27.56 -1.99 4.22
CA PRO A 157 -27.19 -0.79 4.95
C PRO A 157 -25.72 -0.82 5.34
N THR A 158 -25.04 0.31 5.27
CA THR A 158 -23.68 0.46 5.79
C THR A 158 -23.68 0.39 7.31
N ILE A 159 -22.58 -0.05 7.88
CA ILE A 159 -22.43 -0.30 9.34
C ILE A 159 -22.66 0.97 10.18
N GLU A 160 -22.44 2.16 9.62
CA GLU A 160 -22.70 3.45 10.30
C GLU A 160 -24.13 3.60 10.86
N GLN A 161 -25.10 2.81 10.40
CA GLN A 161 -26.48 2.85 10.91
C GLN A 161 -26.79 1.83 12.02
N ILE A 162 -25.89 0.91 12.33
CA ILE A 162 -26.06 -0.02 13.46
C ILE A 162 -25.63 0.74 14.72
N LYS A 163 -26.58 1.29 15.46
CA LYS A 163 -26.45 2.09 16.68
C LYS A 163 -25.13 1.81 17.42
N PRO A 164 -24.06 2.62 17.24
CA PRO A 164 -22.74 2.39 17.85
C PRO A 164 -22.81 2.28 19.38
N GLN A 165 -23.69 3.07 20.00
CA GLN A 165 -23.86 3.11 21.45
C GLN A 165 -24.33 1.78 22.08
N LYS A 166 -25.25 1.04 21.45
CA LYS A 166 -25.70 -0.24 22.01
C LYS A 166 -24.62 -1.32 21.91
N GLN A 167 -23.84 -1.32 20.85
CA GLN A 167 -22.75 -2.27 20.68
C GLN A 167 -21.62 -1.99 21.69
N GLN A 168 -21.27 -0.72 21.87
CA GLN A 168 -20.28 -0.30 22.87
C GLN A 168 -20.76 -0.66 24.31
N GLN A 169 -22.02 -0.45 24.64
CA GLN A 169 -22.57 -0.83 25.95
C GLN A 169 -22.52 -2.35 26.18
N ARG A 170 -22.85 -3.17 25.17
CA ARG A 170 -22.74 -4.64 25.26
C ARG A 170 -21.30 -5.09 25.46
N MET A 171 -20.35 -4.49 24.69
CA MET A 171 -18.92 -4.75 24.85
C MET A 171 -18.48 -4.43 26.28
N ASN A 172 -18.76 -3.21 26.77
CA ASN A 172 -18.38 -2.78 28.09
C ASN A 172 -18.93 -3.73 29.16
N SER A 173 -20.24 -4.04 29.15
CA SER A 173 -20.86 -4.92 30.13
C SER A 173 -20.25 -6.33 30.14
N ARG A 174 -19.94 -6.90 28.96
CA ARG A 174 -19.31 -8.23 28.87
C ARG A 174 -17.89 -8.22 29.44
N ILE A 175 -17.10 -7.18 29.08
CA ILE A 175 -15.71 -7.05 29.55
C ILE A 175 -15.68 -6.76 31.05
N ASP A 176 -16.53 -5.89 31.58
CA ASP A 176 -16.63 -5.59 33.02
C ASP A 176 -16.94 -6.87 33.81
N SER A 177 -17.91 -7.66 33.34
CA SER A 177 -18.25 -8.94 33.95
C SER A 177 -17.08 -9.94 33.90
N LEU A 178 -16.33 -10.01 32.80
CA LEU A 178 -15.18 -10.89 32.69
C LEU A 178 -14.04 -10.43 33.60
N MET A 179 -13.69 -9.15 33.57
CA MET A 179 -12.60 -8.59 34.37
C MET A 179 -12.85 -8.69 35.88
N SER A 180 -14.10 -8.62 36.33
CA SER A 180 -14.47 -8.83 37.75
C SER A 180 -14.21 -10.26 38.26
N GLN A 181 -14.09 -11.23 37.35
CA GLN A 181 -13.79 -12.62 37.65
C GLN A 181 -12.31 -12.97 37.50
N MET A 182 -11.50 -12.10 36.83
CA MET A 182 -10.08 -12.36 36.58
C MET A 182 -9.25 -12.14 37.85
N THR A 183 -8.31 -13.05 38.07
CA THR A 183 -7.21 -12.84 39.03
C THR A 183 -6.20 -11.84 38.46
N LEU A 184 -5.33 -11.31 39.32
CA LEU A 184 -4.25 -10.42 38.90
C LEU A 184 -3.33 -11.12 37.88
N ASP A 185 -2.99 -12.39 38.12
CA ASP A 185 -2.12 -13.17 37.22
C ASP A 185 -2.79 -13.37 35.83
N GLU A 186 -4.10 -13.62 35.78
CA GLU A 186 -4.83 -13.72 34.49
C GLU A 186 -4.92 -12.38 33.77
N LYS A 187 -5.02 -11.24 34.50
CA LYS A 187 -4.98 -9.90 33.89
C LYS A 187 -3.60 -9.60 33.31
N ILE A 188 -2.52 -9.88 34.06
CA ILE A 188 -1.15 -9.72 33.58
C ILE A 188 -0.89 -10.68 32.40
N GLY A 189 -1.44 -11.88 32.45
CA GLY A 189 -1.36 -12.86 31.37
C GLY A 189 -1.87 -12.34 30.02
N GLN A 190 -2.94 -11.55 30.01
CA GLN A 190 -3.43 -10.96 28.75
C GLN A 190 -2.46 -9.95 28.12
N LEU A 191 -1.50 -9.42 28.90
CA LEU A 191 -0.53 -8.43 28.44
C LEU A 191 0.70 -9.06 27.77
N ASN A 192 0.73 -10.38 27.58
CA ASN A 192 1.88 -11.09 27.02
C ASN A 192 1.58 -11.63 25.63
N LEU A 193 2.47 -11.31 24.68
CA LEU A 193 2.51 -11.82 23.32
C LEU A 193 3.76 -12.69 23.17
N VAL A 194 3.60 -13.97 22.83
CA VAL A 194 4.68 -14.93 22.73
C VAL A 194 4.87 -15.45 21.31
N THR A 195 6.06 -15.94 20.99
CA THR A 195 6.36 -16.56 19.70
C THR A 195 6.55 -18.08 19.84
N LEU A 196 6.08 -18.81 18.82
CA LEU A 196 6.28 -20.25 18.65
C LEU A 196 6.83 -20.62 17.26
N GLY A 197 7.01 -19.61 16.39
CA GLY A 197 7.49 -19.80 15.02
C GLY A 197 9.02 -19.70 14.89
N PHE A 198 9.50 -19.93 13.66
CA PHE A 198 10.91 -19.79 13.30
C PHE A 198 11.25 -18.39 12.75
N ASP A 199 10.24 -17.61 12.39
CA ASP A 199 10.42 -16.27 11.84
C ASP A 199 10.57 -15.27 12.98
N VAL A 200 11.79 -15.14 13.50
CA VAL A 200 12.10 -14.28 14.65
C VAL A 200 13.18 -13.25 14.29
N THR A 201 13.03 -12.04 14.83
CA THR A 201 13.95 -10.91 14.60
C THR A 201 14.93 -10.69 15.76
N GLY A 202 14.93 -11.61 16.73
CA GLY A 202 15.79 -11.52 17.92
C GLY A 202 15.77 -12.81 18.74
N PRO A 203 16.23 -12.76 20.01
CA PRO A 203 16.30 -13.93 20.88
C PRO A 203 14.90 -14.46 21.22
N ILE A 204 14.71 -15.78 21.19
CA ILE A 204 13.47 -16.42 21.68
C ILE A 204 13.55 -16.49 23.20
N LEU A 205 12.84 -15.60 23.87
CA LEU A 205 12.77 -15.54 25.34
C LEU A 205 11.56 -16.29 25.90
N SER A 206 10.53 -16.52 25.09
CA SER A 206 9.30 -17.21 25.51
C SER A 206 9.57 -18.66 25.90
N GLN A 207 9.24 -19.02 27.15
CA GLN A 207 9.43 -20.36 27.68
C GLN A 207 8.12 -20.98 28.14
N ASN A 208 8.05 -22.32 28.12
CA ASN A 208 6.90 -23.09 28.63
C ASN A 208 5.55 -22.59 28.08
N VAL A 209 5.49 -22.20 26.79
CA VAL A 209 4.35 -21.50 26.18
C VAL A 209 3.04 -22.28 26.38
N GLU A 210 3.00 -23.58 26.10
CA GLU A 210 1.79 -24.39 26.28
C GLU A 210 1.29 -24.38 27.73
N GLU A 211 2.19 -24.52 28.72
CA GLU A 211 1.80 -24.48 30.12
C GLU A 211 1.31 -23.09 30.52
N ASN A 212 1.93 -22.03 30.02
CA ASN A 212 1.48 -20.67 30.26
C ASN A 212 0.12 -20.40 29.62
N ILE A 213 -0.19 -20.98 28.44
CA ILE A 213 -1.54 -20.93 27.87
C ILE A 213 -2.54 -21.64 28.80
N ARG A 214 -2.24 -22.87 29.30
CA ARG A 214 -3.12 -23.61 30.23
C ARG A 214 -3.44 -22.82 31.49
N ARG A 215 -2.49 -22.04 31.97
CA ARG A 215 -2.65 -21.18 33.15
C ARG A 215 -3.30 -19.83 32.88
N GLY A 216 -3.61 -19.49 31.62
CA GLY A 216 -4.21 -18.22 31.21
C GLY A 216 -3.24 -17.03 31.28
N LEU A 217 -1.92 -17.29 31.15
CA LEU A 217 -0.85 -16.29 31.28
C LEU A 217 -0.39 -15.72 29.92
N ILE A 218 -1.15 -15.97 28.84
CA ILE A 218 -0.85 -15.50 27.48
C ILE A 218 -2.08 -14.86 26.86
N GLY A 219 -1.89 -13.66 26.32
CA GLY A 219 -2.93 -12.92 25.62
C GLY A 219 -2.97 -13.20 24.12
N GLY A 220 -1.82 -13.44 23.50
CA GLY A 220 -1.68 -13.71 22.07
C GLY A 220 -0.44 -14.52 21.72
N VAL A 221 -0.44 -15.04 20.50
CA VAL A 221 0.68 -15.79 19.90
C VAL A 221 0.97 -15.18 18.53
N PHE A 222 2.23 -15.10 18.13
CA PHE A 222 2.59 -14.69 16.78
C PHE A 222 3.64 -15.63 16.16
N ASN A 223 3.90 -15.44 14.85
CA ASN A 223 4.76 -16.31 14.04
C ASN A 223 4.27 -17.77 13.95
N THR A 224 2.98 -17.98 14.14
CA THR A 224 2.31 -19.27 13.98
C THR A 224 1.06 -19.08 13.14
N TYR A 225 1.00 -19.72 12.01
CA TYR A 225 -0.11 -19.62 11.07
C TYR A 225 -0.43 -21.02 10.48
N THR A 226 -1.45 -21.15 9.72
CA THR A 226 -2.23 -22.28 9.22
C THR A 226 -3.28 -22.77 10.24
N PRO A 227 -4.45 -23.16 9.78
CA PRO A 227 -5.49 -23.69 10.66
C PRO A 227 -5.02 -24.87 11.51
N LYS A 228 -4.12 -25.71 10.98
CA LYS A 228 -3.55 -26.87 11.70
C LYS A 228 -2.66 -26.47 12.86
N ALA A 229 -1.88 -25.39 12.72
CA ALA A 229 -0.99 -24.91 13.77
C ALA A 229 -1.71 -24.06 14.81
N VAL A 230 -2.66 -23.23 14.38
CA VAL A 230 -3.40 -22.30 15.25
C VAL A 230 -4.47 -23.00 16.09
N ARG A 231 -5.18 -23.99 15.51
CA ARG A 231 -6.28 -24.70 16.19
C ARG A 231 -5.90 -25.31 17.54
N PRO A 232 -4.81 -26.10 17.67
CA PRO A 232 -4.43 -26.69 18.94
C PRO A 232 -4.19 -25.68 20.06
N LEU A 233 -3.59 -24.54 19.72
CA LEU A 233 -3.32 -23.46 20.69
C LEU A 233 -4.62 -22.79 21.15
N GLN A 234 -5.54 -22.52 20.23
CA GLN A 234 -6.84 -21.96 20.57
C GLN A 234 -7.69 -22.95 21.40
N GLU A 235 -7.68 -24.23 21.04
CA GLU A 235 -8.33 -25.30 21.82
C GLU A 235 -7.75 -25.40 23.23
N LEU A 236 -6.43 -25.27 23.35
CA LEU A 236 -5.75 -25.26 24.65
C LEU A 236 -6.25 -24.10 25.52
N ALA A 237 -6.31 -22.88 24.96
CA ALA A 237 -6.86 -21.72 25.68
C ALA A 237 -8.33 -21.89 26.05
N MET A 238 -9.15 -22.44 25.17
CA MET A 238 -10.59 -22.58 25.38
C MET A 238 -10.98 -23.74 26.30
N ASN A 239 -10.19 -24.84 26.31
CA ASN A 239 -10.54 -26.05 27.05
C ASN A 239 -9.85 -26.14 28.39
N SER A 240 -8.65 -25.58 28.55
CA SER A 240 -7.79 -25.75 29.76
C SER A 240 -7.83 -24.57 30.71
N THR A 241 -8.21 -23.35 30.25
CA THR A 241 -8.24 -22.16 31.11
C THR A 241 -9.59 -22.02 31.83
N ARG A 242 -9.57 -21.42 33.01
CA ARG A 242 -10.76 -21.20 33.85
C ARG A 242 -11.80 -20.27 33.19
N LEU A 243 -11.33 -19.20 32.55
CA LEU A 243 -12.19 -18.13 31.97
C LEU A 243 -12.42 -18.29 30.47
N LYS A 244 -11.75 -19.23 29.83
CA LYS A 244 -11.88 -19.52 28.39
C LYS A 244 -11.75 -18.26 27.52
N ILE A 245 -10.71 -17.47 27.78
CA ILE A 245 -10.40 -16.27 27.00
C ILE A 245 -9.63 -16.69 25.75
N PRO A 246 -10.14 -16.41 24.54
CA PRO A 246 -9.46 -16.80 23.30
C PRO A 246 -8.14 -16.04 23.11
N LEU A 247 -7.18 -16.67 22.40
CA LEU A 247 -5.94 -16.04 21.96
C LEU A 247 -6.17 -15.18 20.72
N ILE A 248 -5.35 -14.15 20.53
CA ILE A 248 -5.17 -13.48 19.25
C ILE A 248 -3.92 -14.04 18.56
N PHE A 249 -3.94 -14.09 17.22
CA PHE A 249 -2.83 -14.63 16.42
C PHE A 249 -2.31 -13.55 15.47
N GLY A 250 -1.05 -13.16 15.67
CA GLY A 250 -0.39 -12.09 14.94
C GLY A 250 0.66 -12.61 13.95
N TYR A 251 0.91 -11.83 12.88
CA TYR A 251 1.98 -12.08 11.93
C TYR A 251 2.36 -10.83 11.15
N ASP A 252 3.60 -10.80 10.63
CA ASP A 252 4.05 -9.75 9.73
C ASP A 252 3.55 -10.01 8.31
N VAL A 253 2.55 -9.24 7.89
CA VAL A 253 1.96 -9.29 6.56
C VAL A 253 2.15 -7.91 5.92
N ILE A 254 3.39 -7.62 5.51
CA ILE A 254 3.82 -6.27 5.11
C ILE A 254 3.37 -5.93 3.69
N HIS A 255 3.56 -6.84 2.73
CA HIS A 255 3.16 -6.64 1.34
C HIS A 255 2.59 -7.92 0.70
N GLY A 256 1.71 -8.57 1.41
CA GLY A 256 1.07 -9.84 1.04
C GLY A 256 1.30 -10.93 2.07
N HIS A 257 0.54 -12.02 1.97
CA HIS A 257 0.70 -13.19 2.83
C HIS A 257 1.30 -14.35 2.03
N LYS A 258 0.51 -15.05 1.23
CA LYS A 258 1.00 -16.09 0.30
C LYS A 258 1.21 -15.53 -1.10
N THR A 259 0.30 -14.71 -1.57
CA THR A 259 0.50 -13.90 -2.75
C THR A 259 1.29 -12.65 -2.35
N ILE A 260 2.55 -12.59 -2.77
CA ILE A 260 3.43 -11.46 -2.47
C ILE A 260 3.28 -10.41 -3.55
N PHE A 261 2.94 -9.20 -3.12
CA PHE A 261 2.90 -7.97 -3.91
C PHE A 261 4.29 -7.31 -3.94
N PRO A 262 4.51 -6.25 -4.74
CA PRO A 262 5.72 -5.44 -4.60
C PRO A 262 5.94 -4.98 -3.15
N ILE A 263 7.19 -4.74 -2.79
CA ILE A 263 7.50 -4.10 -1.49
C ILE A 263 6.75 -2.77 -1.33
N PRO A 264 6.44 -2.30 -0.10
CA PRO A 264 5.66 -1.08 0.12
C PRO A 264 6.20 0.15 -0.61
N LEU A 265 7.52 0.31 -0.71
CA LEU A 265 8.12 1.39 -1.51
C LEU A 265 7.73 1.29 -2.99
N GLY A 266 7.71 0.07 -3.56
CA GLY A 266 7.21 -0.16 -4.92
C GLY A 266 5.69 0.06 -5.03
N ILE A 267 4.89 -0.43 -4.08
CA ILE A 267 3.43 -0.19 -4.06
C ILE A 267 3.12 1.30 -4.08
N SER A 268 3.86 2.12 -3.32
CA SER A 268 3.65 3.56 -3.21
C SER A 268 3.80 4.29 -4.55
N THR A 269 4.71 3.82 -5.43
CA THR A 269 4.95 4.43 -6.75
C THR A 269 3.78 4.29 -7.72
N THR A 270 2.78 3.46 -7.40
CA THR A 270 1.55 3.37 -8.21
C THR A 270 0.69 4.62 -8.13
N TRP A 271 0.76 5.40 -7.05
CA TRP A 271 -0.12 6.54 -6.75
C TRP A 271 -1.60 6.20 -6.93
N ASP A 272 -1.99 4.97 -6.61
CA ASP A 272 -3.37 4.46 -6.77
C ASP A 272 -3.87 3.88 -5.44
N MET A 273 -4.60 4.72 -4.70
CA MET A 273 -5.09 4.37 -3.36
C MET A 273 -6.06 3.19 -3.38
N ALA A 274 -6.80 2.99 -4.47
CA ALA A 274 -7.74 1.88 -4.59
C ALA A 274 -7.01 0.54 -4.76
N LEU A 275 -5.95 0.51 -5.57
CA LEU A 275 -5.10 -0.68 -5.72
C LEU A 275 -4.35 -1.01 -4.43
N ILE A 276 -3.86 0.00 -3.72
CA ILE A 276 -3.20 -0.16 -2.42
C ILE A 276 -4.17 -0.75 -1.39
N GLU A 277 -5.40 -0.23 -1.30
CA GLU A 277 -6.44 -0.76 -0.43
C GLU A 277 -6.79 -2.21 -0.82
N GLN A 278 -6.87 -2.52 -2.12
CA GLN A 278 -7.14 -3.85 -2.63
C GLN A 278 -6.04 -4.85 -2.28
N SER A 279 -4.76 -4.47 -2.39
CA SER A 279 -3.64 -5.37 -2.01
C SER A 279 -3.70 -5.75 -0.54
N ALA A 280 -3.94 -4.78 0.35
CA ALA A 280 -4.14 -5.03 1.77
C ALA A 280 -5.39 -5.88 2.05
N ARG A 281 -6.46 -5.71 1.25
CA ARG A 281 -7.68 -6.55 1.34
C ARG A 281 -7.41 -8.01 0.99
N ILE A 282 -6.65 -8.27 -0.10
CA ILE A 282 -6.25 -9.62 -0.51
C ILE A 282 -5.33 -10.23 0.55
N ALA A 283 -4.34 -9.48 1.03
CA ALA A 283 -3.45 -9.93 2.09
C ALA A 283 -4.21 -10.33 3.36
N ALA A 284 -5.23 -9.55 3.76
CA ALA A 284 -6.09 -9.87 4.89
C ALA A 284 -6.93 -11.14 4.66
N GLN A 285 -7.45 -11.33 3.45
CA GLN A 285 -8.22 -12.52 3.09
C GLN A 285 -7.36 -13.78 3.20
N GLU A 286 -6.15 -13.76 2.66
CA GLU A 286 -5.22 -14.88 2.75
C GLU A 286 -4.74 -15.13 4.18
N ALA A 287 -4.34 -14.08 4.91
CA ALA A 287 -3.88 -14.18 6.29
C ALA A 287 -4.95 -14.79 7.20
N THR A 288 -6.21 -14.36 7.03
CA THR A 288 -7.33 -14.90 7.83
C THR A 288 -7.70 -16.33 7.44
N ALA A 289 -7.47 -16.73 6.18
CA ALA A 289 -7.64 -18.12 5.75
C ALA A 289 -6.58 -19.04 6.38
N ASP A 290 -5.41 -18.49 6.73
CA ASP A 290 -4.35 -19.17 7.48
C ASP A 290 -4.49 -19.04 9.02
N GLY A 291 -5.64 -18.56 9.51
CA GLY A 291 -5.96 -18.53 10.93
C GLY A 291 -5.53 -17.27 11.68
N LEU A 292 -4.94 -16.30 11.00
CA LEU A 292 -4.49 -15.03 11.58
C LEU A 292 -5.68 -14.07 11.77
N ASN A 293 -5.63 -13.25 12.82
CA ASN A 293 -6.65 -12.23 13.08
C ASN A 293 -6.05 -10.85 13.41
N TRP A 294 -4.73 -10.76 13.42
CA TRP A 294 -3.95 -9.56 13.67
C TRP A 294 -2.71 -9.53 12.79
N VAL A 295 -2.41 -8.38 12.17
CA VAL A 295 -1.20 -8.20 11.35
C VAL A 295 -0.40 -6.99 11.82
N PHE A 296 0.95 -7.12 11.82
CA PHE A 296 1.87 -6.05 12.18
C PHE A 296 2.13 -5.14 10.97
N SER A 297 1.04 -4.59 10.45
CA SER A 297 1.00 -3.77 9.22
C SER A 297 -0.19 -2.81 9.27
N PRO A 298 -0.12 -1.63 8.61
CA PRO A 298 0.99 -1.15 7.78
C PRO A 298 2.15 -0.55 8.57
N MET A 299 3.36 -0.62 7.98
CA MET A 299 4.47 0.22 8.36
C MET A 299 4.25 1.60 7.75
N VAL A 300 4.29 2.65 8.56
CA VAL A 300 3.92 4.03 8.15
C VAL A 300 5.01 5.06 8.43
N ASP A 301 6.22 4.60 8.72
CA ASP A 301 7.38 5.47 8.92
C ASP A 301 7.72 6.24 7.65
N ILE A 302 7.93 7.55 7.77
CA ILE A 302 8.52 8.36 6.71
C ILE A 302 10.01 8.11 6.69
N ALA A 303 10.56 7.74 5.54
CA ALA A 303 11.97 7.46 5.35
C ALA A 303 12.60 8.47 4.37
N ARG A 304 13.67 9.15 4.83
CA ARG A 304 14.41 10.16 4.08
C ARG A 304 15.90 9.82 3.90
N ASP A 305 16.30 8.71 4.46
CA ASP A 305 17.67 8.19 4.33
C ASP A 305 17.64 6.79 3.69
N PRO A 306 17.99 6.66 2.41
CA PRO A 306 17.97 5.37 1.72
C PRO A 306 19.06 4.40 2.21
N ARG A 307 19.96 4.79 3.11
CA ARG A 307 20.88 3.87 3.78
C ARG A 307 20.15 2.98 4.78
N TRP A 308 19.01 3.41 5.32
CA TRP A 308 18.14 2.62 6.18
C TRP A 308 17.46 1.49 5.39
N GLY A 309 17.70 0.23 5.78
CA GLY A 309 17.19 -0.93 5.05
C GLY A 309 15.67 -1.01 5.03
N ARG A 310 15.01 -0.58 6.12
CA ARG A 310 13.55 -0.59 6.24
C ARG A 310 12.83 0.47 5.39
N ILE A 311 13.55 1.32 4.66
CA ILE A 311 12.93 2.16 3.62
C ILE A 311 12.12 1.32 2.62
N ALA A 312 12.50 0.05 2.39
CA ALA A 312 11.77 -0.91 1.57
C ALA A 312 10.32 -1.13 2.05
N GLU A 313 10.08 -1.01 3.36
CA GLU A 313 8.76 -1.15 3.98
C GLU A 313 7.95 0.16 4.01
N SER A 314 8.58 1.30 3.70
CA SER A 314 8.02 2.63 3.77
C SER A 314 7.23 3.02 2.52
N ALA A 315 6.33 4.00 2.66
CA ALA A 315 5.68 4.68 1.53
C ALA A 315 6.53 5.82 0.93
N GLY A 316 7.79 5.99 1.38
CA GLY A 316 8.70 7.01 0.91
C GLY A 316 8.83 8.23 1.82
N GLU A 317 9.15 9.39 1.23
CA GLU A 317 9.60 10.59 1.98
C GLU A 317 8.52 11.61 2.28
N ASP A 318 7.33 11.50 1.61
CA ASP A 318 6.30 12.51 1.68
C ASP A 318 5.23 12.23 2.74
N PRO A 319 5.01 13.14 3.72
CA PRO A 319 4.05 12.91 4.81
C PRO A 319 2.59 12.91 4.37
N TRP A 320 2.23 13.66 3.31
CA TRP A 320 0.86 13.72 2.85
C TRP A 320 0.49 12.45 2.06
N LEU A 321 1.33 12.03 1.11
CA LEU A 321 1.14 10.79 0.34
C LEU A 321 1.19 9.58 1.26
N GLY A 322 2.16 9.51 2.18
CA GLY A 322 2.26 8.46 3.20
C GLY A 322 0.99 8.36 4.06
N SER A 323 0.37 9.51 4.37
CA SER A 323 -0.91 9.54 5.10
C SER A 323 -2.07 8.93 4.30
N GLN A 324 -2.14 9.19 2.99
CA GLN A 324 -3.17 8.59 2.12
C GLN A 324 -3.00 7.08 2.02
N ILE A 325 -1.76 6.62 1.84
CA ILE A 325 -1.40 5.20 1.74
C ILE A 325 -1.70 4.48 3.07
N ALA A 326 -1.27 5.04 4.20
CA ALA A 326 -1.52 4.48 5.52
C ALA A 326 -3.02 4.25 5.78
N ALA A 327 -3.84 5.25 5.47
CA ALA A 327 -5.29 5.16 5.62
C ALA A 327 -5.90 4.10 4.68
N ALA A 328 -5.44 4.00 3.42
CA ALA A 328 -5.90 3.00 2.45
C ALA A 328 -5.57 1.58 2.92
N MET A 329 -4.34 1.34 3.41
CA MET A 329 -3.95 0.02 3.90
C MET A 329 -4.74 -0.41 5.13
N VAL A 330 -4.96 0.49 6.11
CA VAL A 330 -5.80 0.18 7.29
C VAL A 330 -7.21 -0.22 6.86
N ARG A 331 -7.84 0.53 5.93
CA ARG A 331 -9.16 0.16 5.40
C ARG A 331 -9.14 -1.17 4.66
N GLY A 332 -8.09 -1.44 3.89
CA GLY A 332 -7.90 -2.71 3.21
C GLY A 332 -7.84 -3.88 4.18
N TYR A 333 -7.00 -3.84 5.21
CA TYR A 333 -6.88 -4.89 6.21
C TYR A 333 -8.16 -5.09 7.02
N GLN A 334 -8.72 -4.02 7.56
CA GLN A 334 -9.82 -4.10 8.52
C GLN A 334 -11.21 -4.14 7.88
N GLY A 335 -11.32 -3.72 6.62
CA GLY A 335 -12.63 -3.58 5.97
C GLY A 335 -13.55 -2.66 6.77
N HIS A 336 -14.84 -2.93 6.69
CA HIS A 336 -15.87 -2.18 7.43
C HIS A 336 -16.32 -2.85 8.73
N ASP A 337 -15.91 -4.10 8.97
CA ASP A 337 -16.38 -4.92 10.09
C ASP A 337 -15.34 -5.98 10.46
N LEU A 338 -14.63 -5.77 11.55
CA LEU A 338 -13.63 -6.71 12.06
C LEU A 338 -14.21 -8.05 12.55
N THR A 339 -15.53 -8.15 12.71
CA THR A 339 -16.15 -9.43 13.07
C THR A 339 -16.26 -10.40 11.88
N ARG A 340 -15.95 -9.95 10.66
CA ARG A 340 -15.98 -10.82 9.48
C ARG A 340 -14.74 -11.72 9.41
N PRO A 341 -14.89 -13.00 9.02
CA PRO A 341 -13.77 -13.95 9.01
C PRO A 341 -12.70 -13.64 7.94
N ASN A 342 -12.93 -12.68 7.05
CA ASN A 342 -11.98 -12.26 6.02
C ASN A 342 -11.38 -10.87 6.28
N THR A 343 -11.52 -10.30 7.48
CA THR A 343 -10.93 -9.05 7.91
C THR A 343 -9.94 -9.30 9.04
N VAL A 344 -8.87 -8.53 9.12
CA VAL A 344 -7.80 -8.68 10.10
C VAL A 344 -7.52 -7.33 10.77
N MET A 345 -7.19 -7.34 12.06
CA MET A 345 -6.83 -6.12 12.78
C MET A 345 -5.47 -5.61 12.31
N ALA A 346 -5.39 -4.34 11.94
CA ALA A 346 -4.15 -3.66 11.59
C ALA A 346 -3.39 -3.19 12.84
N CYS A 347 -2.05 -3.24 12.75
CA CYS A 347 -1.14 -2.66 13.73
C CYS A 347 -0.21 -1.70 13.02
N ILE A 348 -0.39 -0.40 13.24
CA ILE A 348 0.49 0.60 12.64
C ILE A 348 1.84 0.63 13.35
N LYS A 349 2.92 0.67 12.58
CA LYS A 349 4.28 0.62 13.09
C LYS A 349 5.24 1.53 12.31
N HIS A 350 6.34 1.94 12.89
CA HIS A 350 6.76 1.78 14.28
C HIS A 350 6.59 3.11 15.01
N PHE A 351 5.76 3.18 16.03
CA PHE A 351 5.38 4.43 16.68
C PHE A 351 6.38 4.85 17.76
N ALA A 352 7.28 5.86 17.48
CA ALA A 352 7.20 6.68 16.28
C ALA A 352 8.59 7.13 15.84
N LEU A 353 8.63 7.71 14.62
CA LEU A 353 9.79 8.42 14.06
C LEU A 353 10.97 7.53 13.64
N TYR A 354 10.80 6.22 13.58
CA TYR A 354 11.88 5.26 13.38
C TYR A 354 12.62 5.46 12.03
N GLY A 355 11.91 5.90 10.99
CA GLY A 355 12.54 6.26 9.70
C GLY A 355 13.42 7.52 9.72
N GLY A 356 13.55 8.19 10.89
CA GLY A 356 14.47 9.30 11.12
C GLY A 356 15.77 8.91 11.81
N SER A 357 16.10 7.62 11.88
CA SER A 357 17.32 7.10 12.54
C SER A 357 18.59 7.74 11.98
N GLU A 358 19.49 8.19 12.87
CA GLU A 358 20.73 8.86 12.49
C GLU A 358 21.62 7.96 11.60
N ALA A 359 22.15 8.56 10.55
CA ALA A 359 23.00 7.89 9.54
C ALA A 359 22.33 6.70 8.83
N GLY A 360 21.00 6.60 8.85
CA GLY A 360 20.26 5.48 8.27
C GLY A 360 20.57 4.13 8.91
N ARG A 361 21.09 4.12 10.13
CA ARG A 361 21.34 2.86 10.84
C ARG A 361 20.10 2.39 11.57
N ASP A 362 19.76 1.14 11.38
CA ASP A 362 18.67 0.51 12.12
C ASP A 362 18.97 0.48 13.62
N TYR A 363 17.94 0.54 14.47
CA TYR A 363 18.03 0.56 15.93
C TYR A 363 18.81 1.75 16.50
N ASN A 364 18.99 2.83 15.73
CA ASN A 364 19.79 3.98 16.15
C ASN A 364 18.92 5.13 16.67
N THR A 365 19.58 6.06 17.33
CA THR A 365 19.05 7.31 17.87
C THR A 365 18.25 8.10 16.84
N VAL A 366 17.16 8.71 17.31
CA VAL A 366 16.37 9.71 16.57
C VAL A 366 16.39 11.02 17.33
N ASP A 367 16.94 12.06 16.71
CA ASP A 367 16.91 13.43 17.24
C ASP A 367 16.36 14.41 16.21
N MET A 368 15.25 15.06 16.54
CA MET A 368 14.63 16.08 15.70
C MET A 368 13.74 17.02 16.50
N SER A 369 13.53 18.23 15.97
CA SER A 369 12.64 19.20 16.60
C SER A 369 11.18 18.76 16.62
N ARG A 370 10.39 19.22 17.59
CA ARG A 370 8.94 18.95 17.66
C ARG A 370 8.20 19.38 16.40
N ILE A 371 8.56 20.51 15.80
CA ILE A 371 7.97 20.95 14.53
C ILE A 371 8.27 19.93 13.41
N ALA A 372 9.48 19.40 13.33
CA ALA A 372 9.82 18.37 12.35
C ALA A 372 9.02 17.09 12.58
N MET A 373 8.83 16.65 13.83
CA MET A 373 7.98 15.51 14.17
C MET A 373 6.56 15.69 13.65
N TYR A 374 5.89 16.77 14.03
CA TYR A 374 4.50 17.04 13.70
C TYR A 374 4.27 17.31 12.21
N GLN A 375 5.21 17.99 11.53
CA GLN A 375 5.07 18.38 10.14
C GLN A 375 5.41 17.22 9.19
N ASN A 376 6.40 16.37 9.52
CA ASN A 376 6.99 15.46 8.55
C ASN A 376 6.83 13.97 8.88
N PHE A 377 6.86 13.58 10.17
CA PHE A 377 6.94 12.16 10.51
C PHE A 377 5.67 11.59 11.14
N LEU A 378 4.95 12.37 11.94
CA LEU A 378 3.72 11.96 12.63
C LEU A 378 2.46 11.87 11.76
N PRO A 379 2.31 12.62 10.63
CA PRO A 379 1.07 12.64 9.88
C PRO A 379 0.56 11.27 9.40
N PRO A 380 1.39 10.32 8.88
CA PRO A 380 0.89 9.01 8.47
C PRO A 380 0.32 8.17 9.61
N TYR A 381 0.93 8.22 10.80
CA TYR A 381 0.38 7.54 12.00
C TYR A 381 -0.98 8.12 12.39
N HIS A 382 -1.10 9.46 12.40
CA HIS A 382 -2.36 10.12 12.69
C HIS A 382 -3.46 9.76 11.68
N ALA A 383 -3.11 9.70 10.40
CA ALA A 383 -4.04 9.27 9.34
C ALA A 383 -4.49 7.82 9.53
N ALA A 384 -3.58 6.92 9.88
CA ALA A 384 -3.90 5.52 10.16
C ALA A 384 -4.78 5.36 11.41
N VAL A 385 -4.51 6.12 12.49
CA VAL A 385 -5.38 6.18 13.68
C VAL A 385 -6.78 6.67 13.30
N LYS A 386 -6.88 7.74 12.50
CA LYS A 386 -8.18 8.25 11.99
C LYS A 386 -8.90 7.25 11.10
N ALA A 387 -8.17 6.42 10.35
CA ALA A 387 -8.74 5.34 9.57
C ALA A 387 -9.22 4.16 10.43
N GLY A 388 -8.99 4.18 11.74
CA GLY A 388 -9.51 3.24 12.71
C GLY A 388 -8.58 2.05 13.01
N ALA A 389 -7.27 2.17 12.85
CA ALA A 389 -6.32 1.13 13.21
C ALA A 389 -6.58 0.57 14.61
N GLY A 390 -6.61 -0.77 14.75
CA GLY A 390 -6.98 -1.44 16.00
C GLY A 390 -5.86 -1.52 17.02
N SER A 391 -4.60 -1.42 16.58
CA SER A 391 -3.42 -1.45 17.44
C SER A 391 -2.28 -0.59 16.89
N VAL A 392 -1.32 -0.30 17.76
CA VAL A 392 -0.11 0.47 17.48
C VAL A 392 1.08 -0.26 18.08
N MET A 393 2.17 -0.38 17.33
CA MET A 393 3.43 -0.97 17.82
C MET A 393 4.45 0.16 18.08
N THR A 394 5.08 0.16 19.27
CA THR A 394 6.13 1.14 19.60
C THR A 394 7.40 0.85 18.84
N SER A 395 8.17 1.89 18.55
CA SER A 395 9.49 1.76 17.92
C SER A 395 10.61 1.48 18.92
N PHE A 396 11.78 1.10 18.41
CA PHE A 396 12.98 0.81 19.20
C PHE A 396 13.72 2.07 19.68
N ASN A 397 13.67 3.14 18.88
CA ASN A 397 14.43 4.37 19.13
C ASN A 397 13.88 5.18 20.30
N GLU A 398 14.71 6.06 20.81
CA GLU A 398 14.30 7.10 21.75
C GLU A 398 13.78 8.36 21.04
N ILE A 399 12.95 9.12 21.74
CA ILE A 399 12.43 10.44 21.35
C ILE A 399 12.63 11.39 22.53
N ASP A 400 13.29 12.50 22.32
CA ASP A 400 13.71 13.41 23.41
C ASP A 400 14.49 12.64 24.49
N SER A 401 15.38 11.72 24.11
CA SER A 401 16.20 10.86 25.00
C SER A 401 15.39 9.86 25.86
N ILE A 402 14.12 9.60 25.52
CA ILE A 402 13.27 8.62 26.21
C ILE A 402 12.89 7.54 25.20
N PRO A 403 13.22 6.25 25.43
CA PRO A 403 12.78 5.16 24.55
C PRO A 403 11.28 5.21 24.30
N ALA A 404 10.87 5.00 23.07
CA ALA A 404 9.47 5.14 22.63
C ALA A 404 8.51 4.32 23.51
N SER A 405 8.90 3.11 23.91
CA SER A 405 8.11 2.25 24.79
C SER A 405 7.95 2.79 26.23
N ALA A 406 8.82 3.68 26.68
CA ALA A 406 8.72 4.36 27.99
C ALA A 406 8.27 5.82 27.89
N ASN A 407 7.97 6.31 26.68
CA ASN A 407 7.68 7.71 26.46
C ASN A 407 6.20 8.05 26.71
N ARG A 408 5.88 8.50 27.92
CA ARG A 408 4.52 8.86 28.31
C ARG A 408 3.93 9.97 27.44
N TRP A 409 4.75 10.98 27.04
CA TRP A 409 4.26 12.02 26.15
C TRP A 409 3.77 11.43 24.81
N LEU A 410 4.54 10.51 24.25
CA LEU A 410 4.21 9.88 22.97
C LEU A 410 2.92 9.03 23.09
N LEU A 411 2.87 8.12 24.08
CA LEU A 411 1.83 7.09 24.16
C LEU A 411 0.55 7.61 24.85
N GLN A 412 0.67 8.47 25.84
CA GLN A 412 -0.48 8.97 26.58
C GLN A 412 -0.96 10.31 26.04
N ASN A 413 -0.09 11.35 26.04
CA ASN A 413 -0.55 12.69 25.70
C ASN A 413 -0.84 12.82 24.19
N LEU A 414 0.06 12.37 23.31
CA LEU A 414 -0.14 12.48 21.87
C LEU A 414 -1.15 11.44 21.34
N LEU A 415 -0.83 10.14 21.52
CA LEU A 415 -1.61 9.07 20.90
C LEU A 415 -3.02 8.97 21.48
N ARG A 416 -3.17 8.95 22.83
CA ARG A 416 -4.47 8.72 23.46
C ARG A 416 -5.27 9.99 23.69
N GLU A 417 -4.65 11.04 24.23
CA GLU A 417 -5.38 12.26 24.61
C GLU A 417 -5.63 13.16 23.39
N GLN A 418 -4.60 13.45 22.57
CA GLN A 418 -4.77 14.34 21.42
C GLN A 418 -5.43 13.64 20.23
N TRP A 419 -5.04 12.38 19.91
CA TRP A 419 -5.55 11.66 18.75
C TRP A 419 -6.75 10.76 19.07
N ASN A 420 -7.13 10.61 20.33
CA ASN A 420 -8.25 9.78 20.80
C ASN A 420 -8.12 8.29 20.38
N PHE A 421 -6.91 7.75 20.37
CA PHE A 421 -6.69 6.35 20.04
C PHE A 421 -7.26 5.43 21.12
N ASN A 422 -8.18 4.52 20.71
CA ASN A 422 -8.92 3.61 21.59
C ASN A 422 -8.53 2.14 21.41
N GLY A 423 -7.51 1.83 20.60
CA GLY A 423 -6.94 0.49 20.48
C GLY A 423 -5.91 0.18 21.56
N PHE A 424 -5.19 -0.91 21.43
CA PHE A 424 -4.11 -1.25 22.34
C PHE A 424 -2.74 -0.94 21.72
N VAL A 425 -1.73 -0.76 22.60
CA VAL A 425 -0.33 -0.54 22.24
C VAL A 425 0.46 -1.79 22.57
N VAL A 426 1.12 -2.37 21.58
CA VAL A 426 2.09 -3.46 21.74
C VAL A 426 3.51 -2.91 21.56
N THR A 427 4.51 -3.51 22.20
CA THR A 427 5.91 -3.19 21.91
C THR A 427 6.34 -3.84 20.60
N ASP A 428 7.44 -3.38 20.02
CA ASP A 428 8.21 -4.17 19.07
C ASP A 428 8.93 -5.30 19.79
N TYR A 429 9.58 -6.19 19.03
CA TYR A 429 10.23 -7.40 19.49
C TYR A 429 11.26 -7.08 20.59
N THR A 430 11.05 -7.59 21.80
CA THR A 430 11.91 -7.37 22.99
C THR A 430 12.17 -5.90 23.35
N ALA A 431 11.42 -4.93 22.83
CA ALA A 431 11.73 -3.51 23.00
C ALA A 431 11.70 -3.03 24.49
N ILE A 432 10.99 -3.73 25.40
CA ILE A 432 11.09 -3.46 26.85
C ILE A 432 12.47 -3.85 27.36
N ASN A 433 12.97 -5.05 27.01
CA ASN A 433 14.28 -5.53 27.46
C ASN A 433 15.42 -4.65 26.93
N GLU A 434 15.30 -4.14 25.71
CA GLU A 434 16.30 -3.27 25.10
C GLU A 434 16.49 -1.94 25.84
N MET A 435 15.47 -1.45 26.55
CA MET A 435 15.59 -0.27 27.40
C MET A 435 16.63 -0.43 28.51
N ILE A 436 17.03 -1.66 28.86
CA ILE A 436 18.14 -1.93 29.78
C ILE A 436 19.45 -1.42 29.16
N HIS A 437 19.64 -1.68 27.87
CA HIS A 437 20.82 -1.21 27.12
C HIS A 437 20.81 0.31 26.89
N HIS A 438 19.62 0.94 26.86
CA HIS A 438 19.50 2.40 26.88
C HIS A 438 19.86 3.00 28.27
N GLY A 439 20.17 2.19 29.28
CA GLY A 439 20.55 2.65 30.60
C GLY A 439 19.38 3.16 31.47
N ILE A 440 18.15 2.74 31.17
CA ILE A 440 16.93 3.21 31.84
C ILE A 440 16.70 2.51 33.17
N GLY A 441 17.14 1.24 33.33
CA GLY A 441 17.00 0.49 34.58
C GLY A 441 17.13 -1.04 34.34
N ASP A 442 16.83 -1.82 35.37
CA ASP A 442 16.70 -3.28 35.26
C ASP A 442 15.35 -3.66 34.63
N LEU A 443 15.12 -4.95 34.35
CA LEU A 443 13.90 -5.44 33.71
C LEU A 443 12.63 -5.03 34.46
N GLN A 444 12.66 -4.99 35.80
CA GLN A 444 11.51 -4.55 36.60
C GLN A 444 11.21 -3.07 36.39
N GLU A 445 12.24 -2.23 36.43
CA GLU A 445 12.10 -0.77 36.25
C GLU A 445 11.61 -0.43 34.83
N VAL A 446 12.21 -1.04 33.77
CA VAL A 446 11.82 -0.74 32.41
C VAL A 446 10.41 -1.24 32.11
N SER A 447 10.00 -2.38 32.65
CA SER A 447 8.63 -2.91 32.53
C SER A 447 7.60 -1.98 33.20
N ALA A 448 7.90 -1.50 34.40
CA ALA A 448 7.04 -0.56 35.11
C ALA A 448 6.90 0.75 34.35
N ARG A 449 7.99 1.29 33.79
CA ARG A 449 7.97 2.52 32.96
C ARG A 449 7.15 2.34 31.69
N ALA A 450 7.31 1.21 30.98
CA ALA A 450 6.55 0.91 29.77
C ALA A 450 5.04 0.86 30.05
N LEU A 451 4.61 0.14 31.08
CA LEU A 451 3.21 0.06 31.47
C LEU A 451 2.65 1.43 31.87
N ASN A 452 3.38 2.20 32.69
CA ASN A 452 2.99 3.56 33.12
C ASN A 452 2.98 4.57 31.97
N ALA A 453 3.78 4.36 30.93
CA ALA A 453 3.76 5.17 29.72
C ALA A 453 2.55 4.90 28.85
N GLY A 454 1.93 3.72 28.94
CA GLY A 454 0.73 3.36 28.17
C GLY A 454 0.88 2.18 27.21
N VAL A 455 1.94 1.39 27.33
CA VAL A 455 2.07 0.09 26.66
C VAL A 455 1.08 -0.90 27.29
N ASP A 456 0.35 -1.65 26.45
CA ASP A 456 -0.66 -2.59 26.90
C ASP A 456 -0.21 -4.07 26.74
N MET A 457 0.73 -4.34 25.82
CA MET A 457 1.20 -5.71 25.55
C MET A 457 2.71 -5.75 25.29
N ASP A 458 3.38 -6.68 25.96
CA ASP A 458 4.81 -6.96 25.86
C ASP A 458 5.05 -8.06 24.83
N MET A 459 5.81 -7.74 23.78
CA MET A 459 6.16 -8.71 22.73
C MET A 459 7.45 -9.45 23.11
N VAL A 460 7.32 -10.75 23.43
CA VAL A 460 8.39 -11.72 23.70
C VAL A 460 9.20 -11.45 24.97
N GLY A 461 9.26 -10.21 25.43
CA GLY A 461 10.17 -9.76 26.50
C GLY A 461 9.97 -10.44 27.87
N GLU A 462 8.78 -11.01 28.13
CA GLU A 462 8.34 -11.56 29.44
C GLU A 462 8.54 -10.60 30.63
N GLY A 463 8.85 -9.33 30.36
CA GLY A 463 9.06 -8.33 31.40
C GLY A 463 7.77 -8.07 32.20
N PHE A 464 6.63 -7.96 31.52
CA PHE A 464 5.33 -7.80 32.17
C PHE A 464 4.96 -9.06 32.97
N LEU A 465 5.12 -10.22 32.39
CA LEU A 465 4.76 -11.50 33.04
C LEU A 465 5.55 -11.73 34.35
N THR A 466 6.84 -11.42 34.33
CA THR A 466 7.77 -11.78 35.42
C THR A 466 7.91 -10.71 36.50
N THR A 467 7.64 -9.41 36.18
CA THR A 467 7.98 -8.32 37.09
C THR A 467 6.81 -7.48 37.59
N LEU A 468 5.66 -7.41 36.87
CA LEU A 468 4.58 -6.47 37.23
C LEU A 468 3.96 -6.75 38.61
N LYS A 469 3.87 -8.02 39.01
CA LYS A 469 3.34 -8.37 40.34
C LYS A 469 4.23 -7.84 41.47
N LYS A 470 5.56 -7.92 41.28
CA LYS A 470 6.53 -7.34 42.22
C LYS A 470 6.46 -5.82 42.19
N SER A 471 6.38 -5.21 41.01
CA SER A 471 6.25 -3.75 40.83
C SER A 471 4.99 -3.18 41.47
N LEU A 472 3.87 -3.94 41.42
CA LEU A 472 2.65 -3.56 42.13
C LEU A 472 2.83 -3.58 43.66
N ASN A 473 3.46 -4.63 44.21
CA ASN A 473 3.73 -4.73 45.65
C ASN A 473 4.69 -3.65 46.15
N GLU A 474 5.57 -3.16 45.29
CA GLU A 474 6.52 -2.08 45.58
C GLU A 474 5.99 -0.66 45.21
N GLU A 475 4.70 -0.56 44.84
CA GLU A 475 4.01 0.67 44.46
C GLU A 475 4.63 1.41 43.26
N LYS A 476 5.43 0.74 42.43
CA LYS A 476 5.99 1.30 41.18
C LYS A 476 4.93 1.47 40.11
N ILE A 477 3.87 0.67 40.16
CA ILE A 477 2.68 0.72 39.31
C ILE A 477 1.44 0.57 40.19
N ASN A 478 0.25 0.90 39.64
CA ASN A 478 -1.01 0.64 40.33
C ASN A 478 -1.86 -0.42 39.56
N GLU A 479 -2.78 -1.07 40.27
CA GLU A 479 -3.61 -2.11 39.67
C GLU A 479 -4.53 -1.54 38.55
N GLN A 480 -4.93 -0.27 38.64
CA GLN A 480 -5.76 0.35 37.62
C GLN A 480 -5.04 0.41 36.27
N THR A 481 -3.73 0.63 36.24
CA THR A 481 -2.94 0.61 34.99
C THR A 481 -2.95 -0.76 34.35
N ILE A 482 -2.76 -1.85 35.13
CA ILE A 482 -2.88 -3.24 34.66
C ILE A 482 -4.30 -3.48 34.11
N ASN A 483 -5.33 -3.03 34.86
CA ASN A 483 -6.72 -3.21 34.46
C ASN A 483 -7.03 -2.51 33.13
N GLN A 484 -6.49 -1.31 32.90
CA GLN A 484 -6.69 -0.57 31.65
C GLN A 484 -6.02 -1.28 30.45
N ALA A 485 -4.78 -1.75 30.63
CA ALA A 485 -4.07 -2.50 29.60
C ALA A 485 -4.82 -3.79 29.22
N CYS A 486 -5.19 -4.60 30.23
CA CYS A 486 -5.97 -5.82 30.04
C CYS A 486 -7.30 -5.53 29.32
N ARG A 487 -8.04 -4.50 29.75
CA ARG A 487 -9.31 -4.09 29.12
C ARG A 487 -9.16 -3.87 27.62
N ARG A 488 -8.15 -3.11 27.19
CA ARG A 488 -7.95 -2.79 25.76
C ARG A 488 -7.69 -4.03 24.91
N ILE A 489 -6.98 -5.00 25.45
CA ILE A 489 -6.75 -6.29 24.77
C ILE A 489 -8.04 -7.10 24.68
N LEU A 490 -8.84 -7.16 25.77
CA LEU A 490 -10.13 -7.82 25.75
C LEU A 490 -11.12 -7.12 24.79
N GLU A 491 -11.10 -5.79 24.69
CA GLU A 491 -11.89 -5.04 23.70
C GLU A 491 -11.49 -5.38 22.26
N ALA A 492 -10.20 -5.54 22.00
CA ALA A 492 -9.69 -5.99 20.69
C ALA A 492 -10.23 -7.39 20.35
N LYS A 493 -10.14 -8.34 21.28
CA LYS A 493 -10.72 -9.69 21.11
C LYS A 493 -12.23 -9.66 20.87
N TYR A 494 -12.94 -8.76 21.54
CA TYR A 494 -14.37 -8.57 21.33
C TYR A 494 -14.66 -8.01 19.93
N LYS A 495 -13.94 -6.99 19.50
CA LYS A 495 -14.08 -6.38 18.16
C LYS A 495 -13.78 -7.38 17.04
N LEU A 496 -12.84 -8.30 17.25
CA LEU A 496 -12.58 -9.43 16.35
C LEU A 496 -13.66 -10.52 16.39
N GLY A 497 -14.63 -10.42 17.30
CA GLY A 497 -15.71 -11.41 17.46
C GLY A 497 -15.29 -12.73 18.09
N LEU A 498 -14.09 -12.82 18.66
CA LEU A 498 -13.53 -14.05 19.22
C LEU A 498 -14.29 -14.58 20.45
N PHE A 499 -14.99 -13.73 21.18
CA PHE A 499 -15.84 -14.15 22.28
C PHE A 499 -17.16 -14.78 21.84
N ASP A 500 -17.59 -14.54 20.60
CA ASP A 500 -18.80 -15.15 20.04
C ASP A 500 -18.45 -16.46 19.31
N ASP A 501 -17.32 -16.48 18.61
CA ASP A 501 -16.78 -17.68 17.98
C ASP A 501 -15.22 -17.61 17.98
N PRO A 502 -14.56 -18.32 18.90
CA PRO A 502 -13.09 -18.32 18.99
C PRO A 502 -12.40 -19.00 17.80
N TYR A 503 -13.14 -19.78 17.00
CA TYR A 503 -12.58 -20.55 15.88
C TYR A 503 -12.91 -19.95 14.50
N ARG A 504 -13.52 -18.78 14.43
CA ARG A 504 -14.00 -18.16 13.18
C ARG A 504 -12.96 -17.96 12.08
N TYR A 505 -11.69 -17.87 12.46
CA TYR A 505 -10.57 -17.74 11.52
C TYR A 505 -9.93 -19.10 11.20
N ILE A 506 -10.39 -20.20 11.79
CA ILE A 506 -9.78 -21.53 11.71
C ILE A 506 -10.66 -22.44 10.85
N ASP A 507 -10.67 -22.19 9.55
CA ASP A 507 -11.41 -22.94 8.54
C ASP A 507 -10.46 -23.44 7.44
N GLU A 508 -10.16 -24.77 7.47
CA GLU A 508 -9.25 -25.39 6.52
C GLU A 508 -9.75 -25.29 5.05
N SER A 509 -11.04 -25.16 4.82
CA SER A 509 -11.58 -25.05 3.47
C SER A 509 -11.17 -23.75 2.79
N ARG A 510 -11.00 -22.68 3.56
CA ARG A 510 -10.58 -21.37 3.06
C ARG A 510 -9.14 -21.35 2.55
N THR A 511 -8.26 -22.23 3.03
CA THR A 511 -6.89 -22.33 2.51
C THR A 511 -6.86 -22.72 1.04
N GLN A 512 -7.87 -23.43 0.55
CA GLN A 512 -7.98 -23.83 -0.85
C GLN A 512 -8.71 -22.80 -1.74
N THR A 513 -9.59 -21.99 -1.15
CA THR A 513 -10.44 -21.06 -1.91
C THR A 513 -9.93 -19.62 -1.90
N ASP A 514 -9.23 -19.22 -0.83
CA ASP A 514 -8.87 -17.82 -0.59
C ASP A 514 -7.38 -17.53 -0.78
N ILE A 515 -6.51 -18.58 -0.69
CA ILE A 515 -5.05 -18.42 -0.71
C ILE A 515 -4.50 -18.67 -2.12
N PHE A 516 -3.62 -17.77 -2.57
CA PHE A 516 -2.84 -17.89 -3.81
C PHE A 516 -3.69 -18.18 -5.05
N THR A 517 -4.89 -17.62 -5.10
CA THR A 517 -5.83 -17.84 -6.19
C THR A 517 -5.31 -17.21 -7.49
N TYR A 518 -5.90 -17.63 -8.62
CA TYR A 518 -5.58 -17.02 -9.91
C TYR A 518 -5.87 -15.51 -9.92
N GLU A 519 -6.97 -15.08 -9.29
CA GLU A 519 -7.37 -13.68 -9.15
C GLU A 519 -6.37 -12.88 -8.30
N ASN A 520 -5.90 -13.46 -7.19
CA ASN A 520 -4.89 -12.84 -6.34
C ASN A 520 -3.58 -12.63 -7.10
N ARG A 521 -3.15 -13.64 -7.86
CA ARG A 521 -1.96 -13.55 -8.73
C ARG A 521 -2.12 -12.51 -9.83
N LEU A 522 -3.30 -12.42 -10.45
CA LEU A 522 -3.57 -11.36 -11.44
C LEU A 522 -3.51 -9.97 -10.80
N ALA A 523 -4.04 -9.81 -9.59
CA ALA A 523 -3.94 -8.54 -8.86
C ALA A 523 -2.48 -8.20 -8.52
N ALA A 524 -1.67 -9.18 -8.10
CA ALA A 524 -0.24 -8.99 -7.84
C ALA A 524 0.51 -8.56 -9.12
N LYS A 525 0.23 -9.20 -10.26
CA LYS A 525 0.79 -8.81 -11.55
C LYS A 525 0.40 -7.39 -11.95
N ASP A 526 -0.88 -7.03 -11.79
CA ASP A 526 -1.37 -5.69 -12.17
C ASP A 526 -0.73 -4.61 -11.30
N LEU A 527 -0.62 -4.85 -9.99
CA LEU A 527 0.05 -3.93 -9.08
C LEU A 527 1.55 -3.81 -9.41
N ALA A 528 2.23 -4.93 -9.68
CA ALA A 528 3.65 -4.95 -10.04
C ALA A 528 3.94 -4.10 -11.28
N ARG A 529 3.26 -4.33 -12.41
CA ARG A 529 3.51 -3.55 -13.64
C ARG A 529 3.17 -2.06 -13.49
N ARG A 530 2.24 -1.69 -12.57
CA ARG A 530 1.89 -0.30 -12.28
C ARG A 530 2.86 0.39 -11.31
N SER A 531 3.65 -0.38 -10.56
CA SER A 531 4.67 0.13 -9.65
C SER A 531 6.00 0.45 -10.34
N PHE A 532 6.23 -0.07 -11.55
CA PHE A 532 7.50 0.12 -12.23
C PHE A 532 7.68 1.56 -12.70
N VAL A 533 8.88 2.09 -12.44
CA VAL A 533 9.26 3.46 -12.79
C VAL A 533 10.30 3.45 -13.90
N LEU A 534 9.95 3.99 -15.04
CA LEU A 534 10.91 4.20 -16.13
C LEU A 534 11.77 5.42 -15.81
N LEU A 535 12.98 5.19 -15.32
CA LEU A 535 13.90 6.26 -14.89
C LEU A 535 14.57 6.96 -16.06
N LYS A 536 14.93 6.18 -17.10
CA LYS A 536 15.61 6.66 -18.32
C LYS A 536 15.17 5.87 -19.54
N ASN A 537 15.06 6.51 -20.72
CA ASN A 537 14.73 5.84 -21.98
C ASN A 537 15.24 6.64 -23.18
N ASP A 538 16.54 6.57 -23.43
CA ASP A 538 17.19 7.27 -24.54
C ASP A 538 16.76 6.69 -25.88
N ARG A 539 16.56 7.55 -26.86
CA ARG A 539 16.22 7.21 -28.23
C ARG A 539 15.00 6.27 -28.35
N ARG A 540 14.17 6.20 -27.31
CA ARG A 540 13.03 5.27 -27.24
C ARG A 540 13.45 3.79 -27.38
N THR A 541 14.53 3.41 -26.70
CA THR A 541 15.02 2.02 -26.67
C THR A 541 13.94 1.05 -26.17
N LEU A 542 13.16 1.46 -25.17
CA LEU A 542 11.95 0.77 -24.74
C LEU A 542 10.71 1.43 -25.35
N PRO A 543 9.64 0.66 -25.71
CA PRO A 543 9.52 -0.80 -25.58
C PRO A 543 10.32 -1.55 -26.66
N LEU A 544 10.76 -2.77 -26.31
CA LEU A 544 11.46 -3.66 -27.22
C LEU A 544 10.54 -4.24 -28.30
N ALA A 545 11.14 -4.68 -29.43
CA ALA A 545 10.41 -5.38 -30.49
C ALA A 545 9.87 -6.74 -30.00
N ARG A 546 8.64 -7.10 -30.42
CA ARG A 546 7.93 -8.30 -29.98
C ARG A 546 8.18 -9.54 -30.85
N SER A 547 8.98 -9.40 -31.89
CA SER A 547 9.33 -10.48 -32.81
C SER A 547 10.61 -10.16 -33.55
N ASN A 548 11.29 -11.19 -34.08
CA ASN A 548 12.53 -11.06 -34.82
C ASN A 548 13.62 -10.28 -34.06
N LEU A 549 13.75 -10.53 -32.77
CA LEU A 549 14.72 -9.89 -31.87
C LEU A 549 15.62 -10.97 -31.29
N LYS A 550 16.91 -10.74 -31.28
CA LYS A 550 17.90 -11.48 -30.49
C LYS A 550 18.21 -10.70 -29.23
N LEU A 551 17.77 -11.23 -28.10
CA LEU A 551 17.89 -10.60 -26.78
C LEU A 551 18.98 -11.28 -25.99
N ALA A 552 20.00 -10.54 -25.52
CA ALA A 552 20.88 -10.99 -24.45
C ALA A 552 20.23 -10.65 -23.11
N LEU A 553 19.77 -11.65 -22.37
CA LEU A 553 19.26 -11.53 -21.02
C LEU A 553 20.40 -11.86 -20.04
N ILE A 554 20.95 -10.84 -19.40
CA ILE A 554 22.17 -10.95 -18.60
C ILE A 554 21.90 -10.52 -17.17
N GLY A 555 22.60 -11.11 -16.22
CA GLY A 555 22.60 -10.63 -14.83
C GLY A 555 22.19 -11.69 -13.80
N PRO A 556 22.65 -11.54 -12.55
CA PRO A 556 22.43 -12.51 -11.49
C PRO A 556 20.96 -12.63 -11.06
N LEU A 557 20.15 -11.63 -11.35
CA LEU A 557 18.72 -11.59 -11.00
C LEU A 557 17.79 -11.98 -12.17
N ALA A 558 18.32 -12.27 -13.36
CA ALA A 558 17.53 -12.57 -14.54
C ALA A 558 16.80 -13.91 -14.46
N ASP A 559 17.43 -14.91 -13.83
CA ASP A 559 16.92 -16.28 -13.65
C ASP A 559 16.78 -16.64 -12.14
N ASP A 560 16.58 -15.60 -11.30
CA ASP A 560 16.43 -15.75 -9.86
C ASP A 560 14.95 -15.69 -9.49
N HIS A 561 14.48 -16.67 -8.70
CA HIS A 561 13.11 -16.70 -8.18
C HIS A 561 13.00 -16.12 -6.77
N ARG A 562 14.09 -16.20 -5.98
CA ARG A 562 14.06 -15.95 -4.55
C ARG A 562 14.03 -14.47 -4.22
N ASN A 563 14.94 -13.70 -4.79
CA ASN A 563 15.07 -12.29 -4.46
C ASN A 563 13.88 -11.45 -4.93
N LEU A 564 13.13 -11.93 -5.96
CA LEU A 564 11.96 -11.25 -6.52
C LEU A 564 10.90 -10.87 -5.48
N ILE A 565 10.71 -11.74 -4.43
CA ILE A 565 9.64 -11.53 -3.46
C ILE A 565 10.03 -10.53 -2.36
N GLY A 566 11.30 -10.13 -2.28
CA GLY A 566 11.79 -9.08 -1.37
C GLY A 566 11.83 -9.48 0.10
N SER A 567 12.25 -8.54 0.95
CA SER A 567 12.25 -8.69 2.41
C SER A 567 10.81 -8.70 2.96
N TRP A 568 10.60 -9.26 4.17
CA TRP A 568 9.30 -9.35 4.84
C TRP A 568 8.21 -10.08 4.03
N SER A 569 8.62 -11.11 3.29
CA SER A 569 7.74 -12.02 2.54
C SER A 569 7.69 -13.42 3.15
N ALA A 570 7.82 -13.52 4.48
CA ALA A 570 8.07 -14.75 5.22
C ALA A 570 7.06 -15.89 4.96
N ALA A 571 5.78 -15.58 4.78
CA ALA A 571 4.76 -16.57 4.45
C ALA A 571 4.70 -16.93 2.95
N GLY A 572 5.38 -16.18 2.08
CA GLY A 572 5.45 -16.43 0.63
C GLY A 572 6.34 -17.61 0.28
N ASP A 573 6.01 -18.29 -0.80
CA ASP A 573 6.87 -19.33 -1.38
C ASP A 573 7.53 -18.80 -2.66
N TRP A 574 8.81 -18.42 -2.56
CA TRP A 574 9.58 -17.90 -3.67
C TRP A 574 9.67 -18.86 -4.88
N ARG A 575 9.53 -20.20 -4.66
CA ARG A 575 9.54 -21.20 -5.74
C ARG A 575 8.36 -21.06 -6.67
N GLN A 576 7.30 -20.39 -6.22
CA GLN A 576 6.11 -20.11 -7.04
C GLN A 576 6.18 -18.73 -7.73
N ALA A 577 7.21 -17.93 -7.45
CA ALA A 577 7.43 -16.66 -8.13
C ALA A 577 7.90 -16.89 -9.57
N ILE A 578 7.51 -16.00 -10.47
CA ILE A 578 7.92 -16.04 -11.87
C ILE A 578 9.10 -15.10 -12.06
N ASN A 579 10.27 -15.64 -12.47
CA ASN A 579 11.45 -14.85 -12.76
C ASN A 579 11.36 -14.15 -14.13
N VAL A 580 12.33 -13.28 -14.43
CA VAL A 580 12.32 -12.47 -15.67
C VAL A 580 12.42 -13.35 -16.92
N ARG A 581 13.31 -14.34 -16.90
CA ARG A 581 13.51 -15.27 -18.00
C ARG A 581 12.23 -16.04 -18.33
N ASP A 582 11.58 -16.61 -17.32
CA ASP A 582 10.33 -17.33 -17.46
C ASP A 582 9.19 -16.42 -17.93
N GLY A 583 9.11 -15.19 -17.38
CA GLY A 583 8.13 -14.20 -17.80
C GLY A 583 8.25 -13.84 -19.28
N ILE A 584 9.46 -13.61 -19.78
CA ILE A 584 9.72 -13.33 -21.21
C ILE A 584 9.36 -14.54 -22.07
N ASN A 585 9.82 -15.73 -21.70
CA ASN A 585 9.55 -16.98 -22.44
C ASN A 585 8.05 -17.26 -22.52
N LYS A 586 7.33 -17.08 -21.41
CA LYS A 586 5.88 -17.27 -21.34
C LYS A 586 5.11 -16.27 -22.21
N LEU A 587 5.59 -15.01 -22.27
CA LEU A 587 4.91 -13.95 -23.00
C LEU A 587 5.11 -14.02 -24.51
N LEU A 588 6.33 -14.34 -24.96
CA LEU A 588 6.74 -14.23 -26.35
C LEU A 588 7.05 -15.58 -27.02
N GLY A 589 7.50 -16.58 -26.26
CA GLY A 589 7.89 -17.89 -26.78
C GLY A 589 8.90 -17.75 -27.92
N ASP A 590 8.68 -18.51 -29.01
CA ASP A 590 9.57 -18.57 -30.17
C ASP A 590 9.57 -17.30 -31.05
N LYS A 591 8.87 -16.23 -30.66
CA LYS A 591 8.83 -14.98 -31.46
C LYS A 591 10.13 -14.20 -31.41
N ILE A 592 10.92 -14.40 -30.36
CA ILE A 592 12.24 -13.81 -30.15
C ILE A 592 13.24 -14.89 -29.72
N GLU A 593 14.51 -14.65 -29.98
CA GLU A 593 15.60 -15.49 -29.47
C GLU A 593 16.15 -14.90 -28.18
N VAL A 594 16.07 -15.63 -27.06
CA VAL A 594 16.60 -15.20 -25.77
C VAL A 594 17.86 -15.99 -25.44
N LEU A 595 18.99 -15.32 -25.43
CA LEU A 595 20.27 -15.86 -24.99
C LEU A 595 20.53 -15.40 -23.54
N TYR A 596 20.86 -16.32 -22.67
CA TYR A 596 21.02 -16.04 -21.23
C TYR A 596 22.45 -16.30 -20.76
N ALA A 597 22.97 -15.37 -19.94
CA ALA A 597 24.14 -15.59 -19.10
C ALA A 597 23.99 -14.92 -17.74
N LYS A 598 24.48 -15.58 -16.68
CA LYS A 598 24.47 -15.01 -15.32
C LYS A 598 25.35 -13.75 -15.21
N GLY A 599 26.51 -13.73 -15.86
CA GLY A 599 27.42 -12.62 -15.98
C GLY A 599 28.19 -12.25 -14.71
N SER A 600 27.60 -12.35 -13.54
CA SER A 600 28.23 -12.10 -12.25
C SER A 600 27.53 -12.84 -11.11
N ASN A 601 28.19 -12.92 -9.96
CA ASN A 601 27.49 -13.23 -8.71
C ASN A 601 26.69 -12.03 -8.23
N LEU A 602 25.66 -12.29 -7.41
CA LEU A 602 24.74 -11.27 -6.93
C LEU A 602 25.44 -10.30 -5.96
N ILE A 603 26.23 -10.83 -5.04
CA ILE A 603 27.03 -10.08 -4.07
C ILE A 603 28.40 -10.71 -3.93
N GLU A 604 29.32 -10.00 -3.27
CA GLU A 604 30.68 -10.43 -2.97
C GLU A 604 31.00 -10.24 -1.49
N GLY A 605 32.10 -10.88 -1.05
CA GLY A 605 32.58 -10.78 0.33
C GLY A 605 32.07 -11.92 1.21
N ALA A 606 32.96 -12.89 1.50
CA ALA A 606 32.62 -14.07 2.30
C ALA A 606 31.94 -13.74 3.63
N PRO A 607 32.37 -12.75 4.44
CA PRO A 607 31.70 -12.43 5.70
C PRO A 607 30.25 -11.97 5.53
N LEU A 608 29.95 -11.21 4.48
CA LEU A 608 28.59 -10.74 4.21
C LEU A 608 27.70 -11.89 3.73
N ILE A 609 28.20 -12.76 2.87
CA ILE A 609 27.49 -13.95 2.39
C ILE A 609 27.18 -14.89 3.56
N GLU A 610 28.17 -15.13 4.43
CA GLU A 610 27.98 -15.95 5.63
C GLU A 610 26.90 -15.38 6.55
N LEU A 611 26.91 -14.06 6.80
CA LEU A 611 25.89 -13.38 7.59
C LEU A 611 24.50 -13.56 6.97
N LEU A 612 24.35 -13.27 5.67
CA LEU A 612 23.06 -13.38 5.00
C LEU A 612 22.56 -14.82 4.95
N ASN A 613 23.44 -15.80 4.72
CA ASN A 613 23.07 -17.21 4.69
C ASN A 613 22.72 -17.76 6.09
N ALA A 614 23.34 -17.25 7.14
CA ALA A 614 22.96 -17.61 8.53
C ALA A 614 21.51 -17.18 8.84
N HIS A 615 20.99 -16.18 8.12
CA HIS A 615 19.62 -15.70 8.24
C HIS A 615 18.73 -16.04 7.03
N GLY A 616 19.02 -17.17 6.37
CA GLY A 616 18.17 -17.74 5.32
C GLY A 616 18.36 -17.11 3.94
N GLY A 617 19.48 -16.44 3.65
CA GLY A 617 19.76 -15.83 2.35
C GLY A 617 19.93 -16.85 1.22
N ASP A 618 20.46 -18.06 1.51
CA ASP A 618 20.75 -19.12 0.54
C ASP A 618 21.52 -18.63 -0.70
N ILE A 619 22.46 -17.71 -0.49
CA ILE A 619 23.27 -17.15 -1.57
C ILE A 619 24.35 -18.17 -1.93
N VAL A 620 24.31 -18.64 -3.17
CA VAL A 620 25.26 -19.57 -3.74
C VAL A 620 26.14 -18.85 -4.76
N LEU A 621 27.46 -18.90 -4.53
CA LEU A 621 28.42 -18.38 -5.50
C LEU A 621 28.56 -19.37 -6.67
N ASP A 622 28.73 -18.83 -7.85
CA ASP A 622 29.14 -19.59 -9.04
C ASP A 622 30.61 -20.02 -8.86
N GLU A 623 30.93 -21.23 -9.25
CA GLU A 623 32.29 -21.78 -9.13
C GLU A 623 33.25 -21.16 -10.16
N ARG A 624 32.71 -20.57 -11.22
CA ARG A 624 33.50 -19.88 -12.26
C ARG A 624 34.07 -18.57 -11.71
N SER A 625 35.20 -18.14 -12.23
CA SER A 625 35.73 -16.83 -11.93
C SER A 625 34.83 -15.70 -12.44
N ALA A 626 34.91 -14.55 -11.83
CA ALA A 626 34.19 -13.37 -12.31
C ALA A 626 34.47 -13.06 -13.78
N GLN A 627 35.74 -13.29 -14.25
CA GLN A 627 36.10 -13.03 -15.61
C GLN A 627 35.46 -14.02 -16.60
N GLU A 628 35.43 -15.30 -16.27
CA GLU A 628 34.75 -16.33 -17.12
C GLU A 628 33.25 -16.05 -17.27
N MET A 629 32.59 -15.59 -16.20
CA MET A 629 31.18 -15.21 -16.27
C MET A 629 30.98 -13.96 -17.15
N ILE A 630 31.86 -12.96 -17.04
CA ILE A 630 31.80 -11.74 -17.85
C ILE A 630 32.08 -12.07 -19.31
N ASP A 631 33.09 -12.91 -19.62
CA ASP A 631 33.42 -13.30 -20.99
C ASP A 631 32.26 -14.01 -21.68
N GLU A 632 31.56 -14.93 -21.00
CA GLU A 632 30.33 -15.56 -21.49
C GLU A 632 29.25 -14.52 -21.80
N ALA A 633 29.05 -13.57 -20.86
CA ALA A 633 28.03 -12.52 -21.03
C ALA A 633 28.32 -11.62 -22.23
N VAL A 634 29.59 -11.25 -22.44
CA VAL A 634 30.04 -10.48 -23.59
C VAL A 634 29.84 -11.25 -24.88
N GLU A 635 30.27 -12.52 -24.95
CA GLU A 635 30.09 -13.38 -26.14
C GLU A 635 28.62 -13.46 -26.59
N ILE A 636 27.70 -13.65 -25.63
CA ILE A 636 26.27 -13.66 -25.90
C ILE A 636 25.75 -12.29 -26.35
N SER A 637 26.24 -11.23 -25.73
CA SER A 637 25.85 -9.86 -26.04
C SER A 637 26.24 -9.44 -27.45
N GLU A 638 27.43 -9.84 -27.93
CA GLU A 638 27.89 -9.56 -29.29
C GLU A 638 26.98 -10.19 -30.36
N LYS A 639 26.37 -11.35 -30.06
CA LYS A 639 25.45 -12.08 -30.96
C LYS A 639 24.02 -11.53 -30.93
N SER A 640 23.75 -10.55 -30.08
CA SER A 640 22.40 -10.03 -29.80
C SER A 640 22.20 -8.63 -30.37
N ASP A 641 20.94 -8.22 -30.53
CA ASP A 641 20.53 -6.90 -30.98
C ASP A 641 20.49 -5.88 -29.82
N VAL A 642 20.13 -6.36 -28.64
CA VAL A 642 19.96 -5.57 -27.41
C VAL A 642 20.28 -6.41 -26.19
N ILE A 643 20.80 -5.77 -25.16
CA ILE A 643 21.11 -6.38 -23.86
C ILE A 643 20.06 -5.91 -22.84
N VAL A 644 19.45 -6.84 -22.09
CA VAL A 644 18.68 -6.56 -20.88
C VAL A 644 19.49 -7.08 -19.70
N ALA A 645 20.06 -6.16 -18.93
CA ALA A 645 20.86 -6.44 -17.75
C ALA A 645 19.97 -6.37 -16.50
N VAL A 646 19.71 -7.50 -15.84
CA VAL A 646 18.89 -7.58 -14.61
C VAL A 646 19.81 -7.63 -13.41
N VAL A 647 19.92 -6.50 -12.72
CA VAL A 647 20.87 -6.24 -11.63
C VAL A 647 20.18 -5.60 -10.42
N GLY A 648 20.87 -5.54 -9.29
CA GLY A 648 20.34 -4.91 -8.09
C GLY A 648 20.86 -5.49 -6.79
N GLU A 649 19.99 -5.54 -5.79
CA GLU A 649 20.32 -6.03 -4.44
C GLU A 649 19.83 -7.45 -4.22
N ALA A 650 20.53 -8.20 -3.35
CA ALA A 650 19.93 -9.37 -2.71
C ALA A 650 18.83 -8.91 -1.74
N GLN A 651 17.75 -9.68 -1.58
CA GLN A 651 16.66 -9.31 -0.64
C GLN A 651 17.16 -9.08 0.79
N GLY A 652 18.16 -9.84 1.25
CA GLY A 652 18.76 -9.69 2.58
C GLY A 652 19.62 -8.43 2.76
N LEU A 653 19.89 -7.66 1.70
CA LEU A 653 20.52 -6.34 1.81
C LEU A 653 19.51 -5.22 2.09
N THR A 654 18.22 -5.54 2.21
CA THR A 654 17.11 -4.61 2.43
C THR A 654 16.19 -5.12 3.54
N GLY A 655 15.36 -4.24 4.08
CA GLY A 655 14.53 -4.54 5.23
C GLY A 655 15.25 -4.30 6.57
N GLU A 656 14.80 -4.99 7.60
CA GLU A 656 15.31 -4.84 8.97
C GLU A 656 16.76 -5.30 9.09
N ALA A 657 17.54 -4.62 9.93
CA ALA A 657 18.95 -4.85 10.18
C ALA A 657 19.85 -4.83 8.92
N ALA A 658 19.39 -4.18 7.86
CA ALA A 658 20.08 -4.14 6.55
C ALA A 658 20.50 -2.73 6.13
N SER A 659 21.05 -1.94 7.05
CA SER A 659 21.61 -0.62 6.77
C SER A 659 22.88 -0.72 5.93
N ARG A 660 22.98 0.12 4.90
CA ARG A 660 24.15 0.19 4.00
C ARG A 660 24.73 1.60 3.98
N ALA A 661 26.04 1.71 4.15
CA ALA A 661 26.75 2.99 4.03
C ALA A 661 26.93 3.38 2.55
N ASP A 662 27.31 2.45 1.70
CA ASP A 662 27.32 2.58 0.24
C ASP A 662 26.04 1.95 -0.33
N ILE A 663 25.28 2.73 -1.06
CA ILE A 663 24.04 2.34 -1.69
C ILE A 663 24.13 2.28 -3.22
N GLY A 664 25.33 2.05 -3.75
CA GLY A 664 25.52 1.68 -5.15
C GLY A 664 25.24 0.21 -5.45
N LEU A 665 25.27 -0.16 -6.72
CA LEU A 665 25.27 -1.57 -7.13
C LEU A 665 26.51 -2.29 -6.59
N PRO A 666 26.44 -3.59 -6.30
CA PRO A 666 27.62 -4.38 -5.95
C PRO A 666 28.70 -4.30 -7.03
N GLU A 667 29.97 -4.30 -6.61
CA GLU A 667 31.11 -4.06 -7.51
C GLU A 667 31.19 -5.11 -8.64
N TYR A 668 30.88 -6.38 -8.38
CA TYR A 668 30.85 -7.41 -9.43
C TYR A 668 29.81 -7.09 -10.52
N GLN A 669 28.68 -6.55 -10.14
CA GLN A 669 27.64 -6.13 -11.10
C GLN A 669 28.06 -4.87 -11.87
N LYS A 670 28.78 -3.93 -11.24
CA LYS A 670 29.35 -2.76 -11.96
C LYS A 670 30.37 -3.19 -13.00
N ARG A 671 31.26 -4.13 -12.66
CA ARG A 671 32.25 -4.68 -13.61
C ARG A 671 31.59 -5.38 -14.79
N LEU A 672 30.52 -6.15 -14.51
CA LEU A 672 29.70 -6.74 -15.57
C LEU A 672 29.10 -5.66 -16.47
N LEU A 673 28.43 -4.64 -15.89
CA LEU A 673 27.83 -3.56 -16.67
C LEU A 673 28.86 -2.82 -17.52
N GLN A 674 30.09 -2.56 -17.00
CA GLN A 674 31.17 -1.94 -17.77
C GLN A 674 31.48 -2.78 -19.02
N ALA A 675 31.67 -4.09 -18.88
CA ALA A 675 31.97 -4.97 -20.00
C ALA A 675 30.79 -5.01 -21.02
N LEU A 676 29.55 -4.98 -20.56
CA LEU A 676 28.39 -4.92 -21.44
C LEU A 676 28.28 -3.59 -22.19
N PHE A 677 28.58 -2.45 -21.56
CA PHE A 677 28.63 -1.15 -22.25
C PHE A 677 29.75 -1.09 -23.29
N ASP A 678 30.91 -1.69 -23.02
CA ASP A 678 32.05 -1.75 -23.94
C ASP A 678 31.75 -2.53 -25.22
N THR A 679 30.73 -3.37 -25.26
CA THR A 679 30.23 -4.03 -26.49
C THR A 679 29.62 -3.07 -27.50
N GLY A 680 29.28 -1.85 -27.08
CA GLY A 680 28.61 -0.84 -27.92
C GLY A 680 27.12 -1.18 -28.24
N LYS A 681 26.57 -2.27 -27.72
CA LYS A 681 25.15 -2.62 -27.88
C LYS A 681 24.28 -1.77 -26.96
N PRO A 682 23.01 -1.51 -27.31
CA PRO A 682 22.10 -0.86 -26.37
C PRO A 682 21.89 -1.73 -25.12
N VAL A 683 22.14 -1.18 -23.93
CA VAL A 683 21.92 -1.85 -22.64
C VAL A 683 20.72 -1.24 -21.95
N VAL A 684 19.73 -2.07 -21.66
CA VAL A 684 18.58 -1.77 -20.81
C VAL A 684 18.86 -2.36 -19.44
N ILE A 685 18.92 -1.53 -18.42
CA ILE A 685 19.05 -1.97 -17.02
C ILE A 685 17.65 -2.19 -16.44
N VAL A 686 17.39 -3.37 -15.89
CA VAL A 686 16.25 -3.69 -15.04
C VAL A 686 16.77 -3.80 -13.62
N LEU A 687 16.33 -2.87 -12.75
CA LEU A 687 16.75 -2.80 -11.36
C LEU A 687 15.79 -3.55 -10.46
N MET A 688 16.33 -4.42 -9.61
CA MET A 688 15.60 -5.09 -8.51
C MET A 688 16.29 -4.74 -7.20
N ASN A 689 15.65 -3.90 -6.40
CA ASN A 689 16.23 -3.37 -5.17
C ASN A 689 15.16 -2.87 -4.21
N GLY A 690 15.55 -2.58 -2.97
CA GLY A 690 14.65 -2.15 -1.93
C GLY A 690 14.86 -0.70 -1.45
N ARG A 691 15.67 0.09 -2.15
CA ARG A 691 16.00 1.47 -1.78
C ARG A 691 16.36 2.32 -2.98
N PRO A 692 16.24 3.66 -2.95
CA PRO A 692 16.90 4.52 -3.93
C PRO A 692 18.41 4.30 -3.95
N LEU A 693 18.95 3.86 -5.08
CA LEU A 693 20.40 3.63 -5.26
C LEU A 693 21.10 4.88 -5.81
N THR A 694 22.41 4.97 -5.61
CA THR A 694 23.27 5.94 -6.33
C THR A 694 23.64 5.35 -7.70
N LEU A 695 23.06 5.90 -8.77
CA LEU A 695 23.13 5.36 -10.13
C LEU A 695 23.70 6.35 -11.16
N THR A 696 24.52 7.30 -10.73
CA THR A 696 25.00 8.37 -11.62
C THR A 696 25.76 7.81 -12.81
N TRP A 697 26.66 6.85 -12.60
CA TRP A 697 27.44 6.24 -13.67
C TRP A 697 26.55 5.37 -14.58
N GLU A 698 25.64 4.58 -14.02
CA GLU A 698 24.69 3.75 -14.78
C GLU A 698 23.75 4.63 -15.62
N HIS A 699 23.31 5.77 -15.06
CA HIS A 699 22.49 6.72 -15.79
C HIS A 699 23.22 7.30 -17.03
N GLU A 700 24.51 7.57 -16.93
CA GLU A 700 25.30 8.13 -18.05
C GLU A 700 25.42 7.12 -19.20
N HIS A 701 25.55 5.82 -18.93
CA HIS A 701 25.92 4.81 -19.92
C HIS A 701 24.74 3.97 -20.43
N ALA A 702 23.71 3.70 -19.61
CA ALA A 702 22.59 2.87 -20.01
C ALA A 702 21.69 3.55 -21.05
N ALA A 703 21.20 2.78 -22.03
CA ALA A 703 20.21 3.25 -23.00
C ALA A 703 18.81 3.43 -22.37
N ALA A 704 18.43 2.57 -21.40
CA ALA A 704 17.25 2.72 -20.59
C ALA A 704 17.44 2.11 -19.19
N ILE A 705 16.73 2.63 -18.20
CA ILE A 705 16.73 2.14 -16.82
C ILE A 705 15.27 2.00 -16.36
N LEU A 706 14.88 0.78 -16.02
CA LEU A 706 13.58 0.44 -15.46
C LEU A 706 13.75 0.00 -14.01
N GLU A 707 13.25 0.81 -13.07
CA GLU A 707 13.17 0.46 -11.66
C GLU A 707 11.96 -0.42 -11.43
N THR A 708 12.19 -1.65 -10.96
CA THR A 708 11.12 -2.64 -10.74
C THR A 708 10.91 -3.01 -9.29
N TRP A 709 11.79 -2.54 -8.41
CA TRP A 709 11.79 -2.89 -7.00
C TRP A 709 11.90 -4.42 -6.81
N PHE A 710 11.59 -4.93 -5.64
CA PHE A 710 11.22 -6.33 -5.47
C PHE A 710 9.71 -6.44 -5.70
N ALA A 711 9.32 -7.00 -6.84
CA ALA A 711 7.96 -6.88 -7.36
C ALA A 711 7.02 -8.05 -7.02
N GLY A 712 7.47 -8.99 -6.19
CA GLY A 712 6.64 -10.08 -5.67
C GLY A 712 6.46 -11.26 -6.63
N THR A 713 5.42 -12.04 -6.38
CA THR A 713 5.17 -13.34 -7.02
C THR A 713 5.12 -13.30 -8.55
N GLU A 714 4.56 -12.25 -9.13
CA GLU A 714 4.37 -12.12 -10.58
C GLU A 714 5.36 -11.15 -11.24
N ALA A 715 6.48 -10.87 -10.58
CA ALA A 715 7.49 -9.90 -11.03
C ALA A 715 7.93 -10.09 -12.47
N GLY A 716 8.37 -11.30 -12.85
CA GLY A 716 8.88 -11.56 -14.19
C GLY A 716 7.82 -11.40 -15.28
N THR A 717 6.57 -11.82 -15.04
CA THR A 717 5.46 -11.59 -15.98
C THR A 717 5.21 -10.09 -16.18
N ALA A 718 5.20 -9.32 -15.09
CA ALA A 718 4.99 -7.88 -15.13
C ALA A 718 6.14 -7.15 -15.84
N ILE A 719 7.41 -7.52 -15.55
CA ILE A 719 8.60 -6.97 -16.20
C ILE A 719 8.56 -7.25 -17.71
N ALA A 720 8.25 -8.48 -18.12
CA ALA A 720 8.13 -8.81 -19.53
C ALA A 720 7.04 -7.97 -20.23
N GLU A 721 5.85 -7.81 -19.61
CA GLU A 721 4.78 -6.97 -20.17
C GLU A 721 5.23 -5.51 -20.38
N VAL A 722 6.00 -4.96 -19.47
CA VAL A 722 6.53 -3.60 -19.59
C VAL A 722 7.64 -3.52 -20.62
N LEU A 723 8.69 -4.36 -20.55
CA LEU A 723 9.81 -4.33 -21.51
C LEU A 723 9.35 -4.40 -22.96
N PHE A 724 8.32 -5.18 -23.26
CA PHE A 724 7.81 -5.37 -24.62
C PHE A 724 6.56 -4.53 -24.94
N GLY A 725 6.22 -3.58 -24.09
CA GLY A 725 5.16 -2.58 -24.35
C GLY A 725 3.74 -3.14 -24.37
N PHE A 726 3.49 -4.29 -23.72
CA PHE A 726 2.11 -4.74 -23.44
C PHE A 726 1.48 -3.88 -22.36
N TYR A 727 2.28 -3.28 -21.51
CA TYR A 727 1.90 -2.25 -20.56
C TYR A 727 2.87 -1.05 -20.67
N ASN A 728 2.33 0.17 -20.65
CA ASN A 728 3.13 1.39 -20.66
C ASN A 728 3.41 1.80 -19.21
N PRO A 729 4.68 1.89 -18.77
CA PRO A 729 5.02 2.22 -17.39
C PRO A 729 4.44 3.58 -16.98
N ALA A 730 3.96 3.66 -15.74
CA ALA A 730 3.24 4.81 -15.20
C ALA A 730 3.55 5.07 -13.71
N GLY A 731 4.49 4.34 -13.14
CA GLY A 731 4.96 4.55 -11.77
C GLY A 731 5.69 5.88 -11.63
N LYS A 732 5.55 6.53 -10.47
CA LYS A 732 6.22 7.77 -10.10
C LYS A 732 6.94 7.60 -8.78
N LEU A 733 8.21 8.02 -8.69
CA LEU A 733 9.03 7.89 -7.49
C LEU A 733 8.37 8.56 -6.28
N THR A 734 8.39 7.90 -5.15
CA THR A 734 7.94 8.40 -3.86
C THR A 734 9.10 8.65 -2.89
N SER A 735 10.32 8.42 -3.37
CA SER A 735 11.56 8.73 -2.69
C SER A 735 12.59 9.24 -3.69
N THR A 736 13.30 10.27 -3.33
CA THR A 736 14.32 10.95 -4.13
C THR A 736 15.56 10.08 -4.30
N PHE A 737 16.09 9.94 -5.53
CA PHE A 737 17.33 9.21 -5.84
C PHE A 737 18.52 10.16 -5.78
N PRO A 738 19.49 9.97 -4.88
CA PRO A 738 20.68 10.81 -4.79
C PRO A 738 21.67 10.49 -5.91
N ARG A 739 22.50 11.48 -6.28
CA ARG A 739 23.66 11.28 -7.15
C ARG A 739 24.82 10.62 -6.41
N HIS A 740 24.96 10.96 -5.15
CA HIS A 740 26.04 10.50 -4.29
C HIS A 740 25.54 10.36 -2.85
N VAL A 741 26.04 9.36 -2.12
CA VAL A 741 25.68 9.11 -0.74
C VAL A 741 25.92 10.31 0.18
N GLY A 742 26.90 11.16 -0.14
CA GLY A 742 27.18 12.38 0.61
C GLY A 742 26.10 13.46 0.55
N GLN A 743 25.10 13.34 -0.33
CA GLN A 743 23.95 14.26 -0.35
C GLN A 743 22.88 13.94 0.69
N ILE A 744 22.93 12.76 1.29
CA ILE A 744 21.89 12.26 2.20
C ILE A 744 21.99 12.94 3.58
N PRO A 745 20.86 13.38 4.17
CA PRO A 745 19.47 13.21 3.71
C PRO A 745 19.10 14.18 2.58
N LEU A 746 18.47 13.66 1.53
CA LEU A 746 18.01 14.40 0.36
C LEU A 746 16.54 14.09 0.08
N TYR A 747 15.69 15.12 0.09
CA TYR A 747 14.25 15.01 -0.12
C TYR A 747 13.68 16.29 -0.71
N TYR A 748 12.56 16.19 -1.46
CA TYR A 748 12.07 17.30 -2.30
C TYR A 748 11.53 18.49 -1.46
N ASN A 749 10.95 18.24 -0.26
CA ASN A 749 10.33 19.25 0.59
C ASN A 749 11.28 19.81 1.65
N HIS A 750 12.54 19.96 1.30
CA HIS A 750 13.55 20.60 2.16
C HIS A 750 13.22 22.07 2.44
N LYS A 751 13.76 22.62 3.51
CA LYS A 751 13.58 24.03 3.85
C LYS A 751 14.49 24.95 3.03
N ASN A 752 14.04 26.18 2.81
CA ASN A 752 14.92 27.24 2.31
C ASN A 752 16.05 27.51 3.29
N THR A 753 17.25 27.79 2.78
CA THR A 753 18.39 28.30 3.56
C THR A 753 18.47 29.82 3.44
N GLY A 754 19.20 30.46 4.37
CA GLY A 754 19.46 31.91 4.26
C GLY A 754 20.41 32.30 3.11
N ARG A 755 21.07 31.30 2.49
CA ARG A 755 22.01 31.51 1.37
C ARG A 755 21.78 30.43 0.30
N PRO A 756 20.63 30.39 -0.36
CA PRO A 756 20.34 29.40 -1.37
C PRO A 756 21.30 29.51 -2.53
N PHE A 757 21.68 28.33 -3.07
CA PHE A 757 22.55 28.26 -4.26
C PHE A 757 21.71 28.39 -5.52
N ASN A 758 22.21 29.20 -6.47
CA ASN A 758 21.69 29.28 -7.82
C ASN A 758 22.80 28.84 -8.80
N VAL A 759 22.52 27.84 -9.59
CA VAL A 759 23.48 27.26 -10.56
C VAL A 759 23.98 28.28 -11.57
N THR A 760 23.21 29.32 -11.90
CA THR A 760 23.61 30.40 -12.79
C THR A 760 24.66 31.33 -12.16
N GLN A 761 24.84 31.24 -10.84
CA GLN A 761 25.76 32.04 -10.05
C GLN A 761 26.86 31.17 -9.45
N TRP A 762 27.41 30.26 -10.23
CA TRP A 762 28.41 29.28 -9.78
C TRP A 762 29.58 29.87 -9.05
N THR A 763 30.04 31.07 -9.43
CA THR A 763 31.22 31.75 -8.84
C THR A 763 30.98 32.31 -7.45
N GLU A 764 29.72 32.41 -6.98
CA GLU A 764 29.44 32.90 -5.65
C GLU A 764 29.87 31.91 -4.57
N LYS A 765 30.84 32.29 -3.73
CA LYS A 765 31.48 31.41 -2.77
C LYS A 765 30.56 31.04 -1.56
N TYR A 766 29.82 32.01 -1.02
CA TYR A 766 29.16 31.87 0.30
C TYR A 766 27.70 31.41 0.13
N LYS A 767 27.52 30.28 -0.55
CA LYS A 767 26.21 29.66 -0.81
C LYS A 767 26.12 28.23 -0.25
N SER A 768 24.94 27.75 0.05
CA SER A 768 24.70 26.39 0.53
C SER A 768 24.77 25.39 -0.64
N ARG A 769 25.96 24.82 -0.85
CA ARG A 769 26.26 23.88 -1.94
C ARG A 769 27.38 22.91 -1.61
N TYR A 770 27.40 21.81 -2.30
CA TYR A 770 28.58 20.96 -2.45
C TYR A 770 29.55 21.55 -3.49
N LEU A 771 30.84 21.24 -3.40
CA LEU A 771 31.85 21.70 -4.34
C LEU A 771 32.05 20.68 -5.47
N ASP A 772 31.74 19.43 -5.26
CA ASP A 772 32.09 18.26 -6.07
C ASP A 772 30.87 17.49 -6.62
N VAL A 773 29.68 17.79 -6.16
CA VAL A 773 28.43 17.21 -6.66
C VAL A 773 27.34 18.29 -6.73
N PRO A 774 26.44 18.28 -7.73
CA PRO A 774 25.29 19.17 -7.76
C PRO A 774 24.39 18.99 -6.53
N ASN A 775 23.68 20.05 -6.11
CA ASN A 775 22.69 19.92 -5.05
C ASN A 775 21.46 19.10 -5.49
N ASP A 776 21.18 19.07 -6.80
CA ASP A 776 20.02 18.40 -7.37
C ASP A 776 20.13 16.87 -7.25
N PRO A 777 19.02 16.16 -7.06
CA PRO A 777 19.00 14.69 -7.12
C PRO A 777 19.33 14.15 -8.51
N LEU A 778 19.60 12.86 -8.59
CA LEU A 778 19.65 12.16 -9.88
C LEU A 778 18.24 12.03 -10.47
N TYR A 779 17.28 11.58 -9.65
CA TYR A 779 15.86 11.55 -9.99
C TYR A 779 15.04 12.15 -8.84
N PRO A 780 14.22 13.18 -9.12
CA PRO A 780 13.44 13.83 -8.08
C PRO A 780 12.22 13.02 -7.66
N PHE A 781 11.65 13.37 -6.52
CA PHE A 781 10.32 12.90 -6.10
C PHE A 781 9.27 13.15 -7.20
N GLY A 782 8.43 12.17 -7.45
CA GLY A 782 7.41 12.22 -8.50
C GLY A 782 7.89 11.86 -9.90
N HIS A 783 9.21 11.67 -10.11
CA HIS A 783 9.78 11.33 -11.41
C HIS A 783 9.33 9.93 -11.89
N GLY A 784 9.12 9.82 -13.19
CA GLY A 784 8.82 8.59 -13.91
C GLY A 784 8.41 8.90 -15.33
N LEU A 785 9.07 8.25 -16.29
CA LEU A 785 8.82 8.40 -17.72
C LEU A 785 7.74 7.44 -18.20
N SER A 786 7.25 7.68 -19.41
CA SER A 786 6.28 6.85 -20.10
C SER A 786 6.76 6.58 -21.53
N TYR A 787 6.24 5.54 -22.19
CA TYR A 787 6.47 5.34 -23.63
C TYR A 787 5.77 6.38 -24.51
N THR A 788 4.88 7.16 -23.91
CA THR A 788 4.24 8.31 -24.55
C THR A 788 4.76 9.62 -23.95
N SER A 789 4.28 10.76 -24.46
CA SER A 789 4.66 12.08 -23.95
C SER A 789 3.41 12.87 -23.60
N PHE A 790 3.43 13.50 -22.43
CA PHE A 790 2.33 14.34 -21.95
C PHE A 790 2.76 15.81 -21.99
N ASN A 791 1.91 16.67 -22.55
CA ASN A 791 2.08 18.10 -22.53
C ASN A 791 1.11 18.72 -21.53
N PHE A 792 1.65 19.48 -20.58
CA PHE A 792 0.89 20.22 -19.59
C PHE A 792 0.65 21.64 -20.10
N GLY A 793 -0.63 22.00 -20.28
CA GLY A 793 -1.03 23.36 -20.67
C GLY A 793 -0.85 24.36 -19.52
N PRO A 794 -1.15 25.63 -19.72
CA PRO A 794 -1.00 26.65 -18.70
C PRO A 794 -1.94 26.39 -17.50
N ILE A 795 -1.47 26.77 -16.29
CA ILE A 795 -2.29 26.76 -15.09
C ILE A 795 -3.31 27.91 -15.18
N TYR A 796 -4.55 27.59 -14.86
CA TYR A 796 -5.64 28.54 -14.70
C TYR A 796 -6.16 28.51 -13.26
N VAL A 797 -6.38 29.69 -12.66
CA VAL A 797 -7.03 29.85 -11.35
C VAL A 797 -8.29 30.72 -11.52
N ASP A 798 -9.34 30.40 -10.78
CA ASP A 798 -10.60 31.13 -10.83
C ASP A 798 -10.53 32.47 -10.08
N LYS A 799 -9.57 32.63 -9.19
CA LYS A 799 -9.33 33.87 -8.41
C LYS A 799 -7.84 34.03 -8.11
N ASN A 800 -7.37 35.28 -8.01
CA ASN A 800 -5.99 35.56 -7.56
C ASN A 800 -5.93 36.04 -6.09
N GLU A 801 -7.07 36.44 -5.51
CA GLU A 801 -7.21 36.83 -4.11
C GLU A 801 -8.39 36.10 -3.47
N LEU A 802 -8.16 35.54 -2.30
CA LEU A 802 -9.10 34.77 -1.50
C LEU A 802 -9.20 35.36 -0.09
N ARG A 803 -10.34 35.16 0.60
CA ARG A 803 -10.55 35.72 1.94
C ARG A 803 -11.24 34.74 2.88
N GLY A 804 -10.70 34.65 4.11
CA GLY A 804 -11.26 33.86 5.20
C GLY A 804 -11.18 32.35 5.00
N ASP A 805 -11.71 31.62 5.98
CA ASP A 805 -11.61 30.15 6.04
C ASP A 805 -12.54 29.41 5.08
N SER A 806 -13.63 30.06 4.66
CA SER A 806 -14.65 29.42 3.82
C SER A 806 -14.38 29.54 2.32
N ASP A 807 -13.42 30.37 1.92
CA ASP A 807 -13.11 30.56 0.51
C ASP A 807 -12.41 29.33 -0.09
N ARG A 808 -12.51 29.19 -1.40
CA ARG A 808 -11.97 28.05 -2.14
C ARG A 808 -11.35 28.54 -3.44
N LEU A 809 -10.20 27.98 -3.76
CA LEU A 809 -9.51 28.20 -5.02
C LEU A 809 -9.71 27.00 -5.95
N THR A 810 -10.21 27.23 -7.13
CA THR A 810 -10.24 26.21 -8.20
C THR A 810 -9.06 26.41 -9.12
N VAL A 811 -8.17 25.41 -9.14
CA VAL A 811 -6.99 25.38 -10.02
C VAL A 811 -7.22 24.37 -11.12
N ARG A 812 -6.99 24.76 -12.38
CA ARG A 812 -7.18 23.90 -13.55
C ARG A 812 -5.92 23.84 -14.40
N ILE A 813 -5.71 22.71 -15.02
CA ILE A 813 -4.66 22.48 -16.00
C ILE A 813 -5.14 21.47 -17.04
N SER A 814 -4.82 21.67 -18.30
CA SER A 814 -5.06 20.67 -19.32
C SER A 814 -3.85 19.78 -19.52
N VAL A 815 -4.05 18.47 -19.64
CA VAL A 815 -3.00 17.51 -19.95
C VAL A 815 -3.33 16.82 -21.26
N HIS A 816 -2.39 16.83 -22.20
CA HIS A 816 -2.56 16.30 -23.55
C HIS A 816 -1.52 15.20 -23.79
N ASN A 817 -1.96 14.01 -24.12
CA ASN A 817 -1.07 12.94 -24.58
C ASN A 817 -0.71 13.19 -26.05
N ILE A 818 0.48 13.72 -26.29
CA ILE A 818 0.99 14.06 -27.63
C ILE A 818 1.76 12.92 -28.31
N GLY A 819 1.94 11.78 -27.63
CA GLY A 819 2.70 10.64 -28.14
C GLY A 819 1.81 9.60 -28.83
N ALA A 820 2.44 8.50 -29.26
CA ALA A 820 1.80 7.44 -30.04
C ALA A 820 1.07 6.39 -29.18
N TYR A 821 1.45 6.24 -27.92
CA TYR A 821 0.88 5.23 -27.03
C TYR A 821 -0.17 5.83 -26.11
N ALA A 822 -1.15 5.05 -25.72
CA ALA A 822 -1.99 5.36 -24.58
C ALA A 822 -1.15 5.21 -23.28
N GLY A 823 -1.43 6.03 -22.28
CA GLY A 823 -0.68 5.97 -21.03
C GLY A 823 -1.39 6.64 -19.85
N GLU A 824 -0.94 6.30 -18.65
CA GLU A 824 -1.35 6.97 -17.42
C GLU A 824 -0.33 8.06 -17.06
N GLU A 825 -0.81 9.12 -16.44
CA GLU A 825 0.01 10.20 -15.89
C GLU A 825 -0.50 10.59 -14.51
N VAL A 826 0.42 10.98 -13.60
CA VAL A 826 0.08 11.51 -12.28
C VAL A 826 0.28 13.01 -12.28
N VAL A 827 -0.80 13.76 -12.31
CA VAL A 827 -0.79 15.22 -12.21
C VAL A 827 -0.64 15.60 -10.74
N GLN A 828 0.50 16.19 -10.38
CA GLN A 828 0.89 16.49 -8.99
C GLN A 828 0.75 17.98 -8.73
N LEU A 829 0.10 18.34 -7.61
CA LEU A 829 -0.06 19.72 -7.16
C LEU A 829 0.69 19.94 -5.86
N TYR A 830 1.57 20.94 -5.87
CA TYR A 830 2.36 21.36 -4.72
C TYR A 830 2.03 22.81 -4.36
N ILE A 831 2.25 23.16 -3.10
CA ILE A 831 2.09 24.54 -2.59
C ILE A 831 3.38 24.97 -1.93
N SER A 832 3.85 26.17 -2.27
CA SER A 832 4.88 26.90 -1.55
C SER A 832 4.26 28.03 -0.73
N ASP A 833 4.74 28.20 0.47
CA ASP A 833 4.42 29.32 1.37
C ASP A 833 5.72 30.12 1.61
N PRO A 834 5.94 31.21 0.86
CA PRO A 834 7.21 31.94 0.88
C PRO A 834 7.50 32.66 2.20
N ALA A 835 6.47 33.02 2.98
CA ALA A 835 6.61 33.81 4.20
C ALA A 835 5.60 33.35 5.25
N ALA A 836 6.08 32.75 6.32
CA ALA A 836 5.30 32.30 7.46
C ALA A 836 6.06 32.53 8.78
N SER A 837 5.39 32.36 9.91
CA SER A 837 5.99 32.48 11.25
C SER A 837 7.12 31.47 11.53
N VAL A 838 7.26 30.43 10.72
CA VAL A 838 8.35 29.45 10.72
C VAL A 838 8.89 29.25 9.32
N THR A 839 10.14 28.80 9.19
CA THR A 839 10.70 28.45 7.88
C THR A 839 9.96 27.28 7.28
N ARG A 840 9.30 27.50 6.12
CA ARG A 840 8.51 26.50 5.42
C ARG A 840 9.38 25.69 4.45
N ALA A 841 8.86 24.54 4.03
CA ALA A 841 9.43 23.79 2.95
C ALA A 841 9.38 24.57 1.60
N VAL A 842 10.35 24.33 0.73
CA VAL A 842 10.36 24.94 -0.63
C VAL A 842 9.07 24.67 -1.39
N ARG A 843 8.47 23.52 -1.18
CA ARG A 843 7.12 23.12 -1.64
C ARG A 843 6.65 21.87 -0.91
N GLU A 844 5.35 21.67 -0.82
CA GLU A 844 4.72 20.50 -0.20
C GLU A 844 3.65 19.93 -1.13
N LEU A 845 3.63 18.61 -1.35
CA LEU A 845 2.57 17.94 -2.08
C LEU A 845 1.25 18.06 -1.30
N LYS A 846 0.20 18.51 -1.96
CA LYS A 846 -1.12 18.70 -1.36
C LYS A 846 -2.22 17.91 -2.06
N LYS A 847 -2.07 17.66 -3.38
CA LYS A 847 -3.05 16.93 -4.18
C LYS A 847 -2.36 16.21 -5.32
N PHE A 848 -3.00 15.16 -5.81
CA PHE A 848 -2.67 14.57 -7.11
C PHE A 848 -3.91 14.00 -7.78
N LYS A 849 -3.81 13.76 -9.08
CA LYS A 849 -4.80 13.01 -9.83
C LYS A 849 -4.11 12.13 -10.86
N LYS A 850 -4.34 10.82 -10.78
CA LYS A 850 -3.90 9.86 -11.79
C LYS A 850 -4.94 9.80 -12.90
N ILE A 851 -4.50 9.97 -14.14
CA ILE A 851 -5.35 10.02 -15.34
C ILE A 851 -4.85 9.04 -16.37
N PHE A 852 -5.75 8.54 -17.21
CA PHE A 852 -5.44 7.72 -18.37
C PHE A 852 -5.82 8.47 -19.64
N LEU A 853 -4.87 8.66 -20.56
CA LEU A 853 -5.11 9.34 -21.83
C LEU A 853 -4.70 8.46 -23.00
N ARG A 854 -5.60 8.33 -23.98
CA ARG A 854 -5.26 7.74 -25.29
C ARG A 854 -4.30 8.66 -26.04
N SER A 855 -3.61 8.10 -27.04
CA SER A 855 -2.85 8.92 -27.99
C SER A 855 -3.72 10.07 -28.53
N GLN A 856 -3.20 11.30 -28.53
CA GLN A 856 -3.82 12.55 -28.94
C GLN A 856 -5.07 12.97 -28.09
N GLN A 857 -5.32 12.33 -26.96
CA GLN A 857 -6.39 12.72 -26.05
C GLN A 857 -5.90 13.81 -25.08
N GLN A 858 -6.79 14.76 -24.81
CA GLN A 858 -6.60 15.82 -23.81
C GLN A 858 -7.70 15.73 -22.75
N GLU A 859 -7.36 16.03 -21.50
CA GLU A 859 -8.27 16.15 -20.36
C GLU A 859 -7.95 17.41 -19.56
N GLU A 860 -8.99 18.11 -19.08
CA GLU A 860 -8.85 19.20 -18.12
C GLU A 860 -8.94 18.62 -16.70
N ILE A 861 -7.94 18.92 -15.90
CA ILE A 861 -7.82 18.49 -14.50
C ILE A 861 -8.11 19.67 -13.61
N SER A 862 -8.96 19.46 -12.61
CA SER A 862 -9.34 20.48 -11.64
C SER A 862 -9.00 20.03 -10.21
N PHE A 863 -8.41 20.93 -9.44
CA PHE A 863 -8.17 20.78 -8.00
C PHE A 863 -8.87 21.90 -7.24
N ILE A 864 -9.40 21.58 -6.07
CA ILE A 864 -9.94 22.56 -5.13
C ILE A 864 -8.97 22.66 -3.96
N ILE A 865 -8.47 23.88 -3.71
CA ILE A 865 -7.60 24.20 -2.57
C ILE A 865 -8.44 24.96 -1.55
N THR A 866 -8.25 24.62 -0.27
CA THR A 866 -8.87 25.25 0.88
C THR A 866 -7.80 25.67 1.89
N THR A 867 -8.18 26.41 2.92
CA THR A 867 -7.25 26.76 4.01
C THR A 867 -6.67 25.53 4.72
N ASP A 868 -7.34 24.36 4.70
CA ASP A 868 -6.79 23.12 5.23
C ASP A 868 -5.53 22.65 4.49
N ASP A 869 -5.42 22.96 3.20
CA ASP A 869 -4.23 22.64 2.40
C ASP A 869 -3.03 23.58 2.72
N LEU A 870 -3.30 24.74 3.35
CA LEU A 870 -2.30 25.75 3.71
C LEU A 870 -1.77 25.57 5.14
N LYS A 871 -2.44 24.78 5.98
CA LYS A 871 -2.10 24.62 7.38
C LYS A 871 -0.72 24.01 7.59
N PHE A 872 -0.10 24.44 8.68
CA PHE A 872 1.19 23.96 9.17
C PHE A 872 1.26 24.09 10.69
N PHE A 873 2.27 23.48 11.32
CA PHE A 873 2.52 23.61 12.74
C PHE A 873 3.45 24.80 13.01
N ASN A 874 2.96 25.76 13.82
CA ASN A 874 3.73 26.89 14.27
C ASN A 874 4.68 26.55 15.45
N THR A 875 5.33 27.55 16.04
CA THR A 875 6.25 27.35 17.19
C THR A 875 5.56 26.83 18.44
N ASN A 876 4.25 27.05 18.60
CA ASN A 876 3.44 26.55 19.71
C ASN A 876 2.86 25.15 19.42
N LEU A 877 3.13 24.57 18.25
CA LEU A 877 2.53 23.32 17.73
C LEU A 877 1.03 23.44 17.46
N ASP A 878 0.53 24.66 17.21
CA ASP A 878 -0.83 24.87 16.72
C ASP A 878 -0.87 24.59 15.22
N TYR A 879 -1.88 23.86 14.74
CA TYR A 879 -2.07 23.54 13.31
C TYR A 879 -2.93 24.62 12.66
N ILE A 880 -2.28 25.64 12.12
CA ILE A 880 -2.89 26.88 11.62
C ILE A 880 -2.45 27.19 10.20
N TRP A 881 -3.20 28.08 9.52
CA TRP A 881 -2.73 28.79 8.33
C TRP A 881 -2.55 30.27 8.65
N GLU A 882 -1.68 30.94 7.90
CA GLU A 882 -1.40 32.36 7.99
C GLU A 882 -1.75 33.04 6.68
N GLU A 883 -2.15 34.30 6.72
CA GLU A 883 -2.40 35.07 5.52
C GLU A 883 -1.10 35.43 4.80
N GLY A 884 -1.13 35.43 3.49
CA GLY A 884 0.05 35.72 2.68
C GLY A 884 -0.12 35.38 1.20
N ASP A 885 1.01 35.39 0.52
CA ASP A 885 1.15 34.93 -0.84
C ASP A 885 1.49 33.45 -0.87
N PHE A 886 0.82 32.70 -1.72
CA PHE A 886 1.08 31.27 -1.94
C PHE A 886 1.40 31.01 -3.40
N ILE A 887 2.33 30.09 -3.67
CA ILE A 887 2.66 29.67 -5.02
C ILE A 887 2.15 28.26 -5.24
N ILE A 888 1.23 28.10 -6.18
CA ILE A 888 0.68 26.81 -6.59
C ILE A 888 1.50 26.29 -7.76
N HIS A 889 2.00 25.06 -7.62
CA HIS A 889 2.78 24.39 -8.67
C HIS A 889 2.04 23.15 -9.14
N ILE A 890 1.99 22.92 -10.46
CA ILE A 890 1.43 21.68 -11.03
C ILE A 890 2.37 21.15 -12.10
N GLY A 891 2.62 19.85 -12.07
CA GLY A 891 3.46 19.17 -13.04
C GLY A 891 3.50 17.65 -12.87
N PRO A 892 4.35 16.97 -13.65
CA PRO A 892 4.54 15.53 -13.58
C PRO A 892 5.42 15.05 -12.42
N ASP A 893 6.19 15.95 -11.81
CA ASP A 893 7.09 15.66 -10.67
C ASP A 893 7.37 16.93 -9.85
N SER A 894 8.17 16.82 -8.78
CA SER A 894 8.45 17.93 -7.86
C SER A 894 9.34 19.03 -8.44
N VAL A 895 9.99 18.82 -9.56
CA VAL A 895 10.91 19.79 -10.23
C VAL A 895 10.26 20.39 -11.46
N ASN A 896 9.71 19.55 -12.33
CA ASN A 896 9.13 19.95 -13.60
C ASN A 896 7.69 20.45 -13.41
N THR A 897 7.54 21.68 -12.92
CA THR A 897 6.22 22.27 -12.61
C THR A 897 6.05 23.61 -13.29
N GLN A 898 4.82 23.94 -13.65
CA GLN A 898 4.38 25.30 -13.88
C GLN A 898 3.88 25.89 -12.57
N SER A 899 3.84 27.22 -12.43
CA SER A 899 3.42 27.84 -11.18
C SER A 899 2.57 29.09 -11.41
N VAL A 900 1.72 29.39 -10.44
CA VAL A 900 0.92 30.62 -10.35
C VAL A 900 0.87 31.10 -8.90
N GLN A 901 0.99 32.41 -8.70
CA GLN A 901 0.89 33.03 -7.38
C GLN A 901 -0.55 33.45 -7.10
N VAL A 902 -1.01 33.22 -5.89
CA VAL A 902 -2.31 33.66 -5.35
C VAL A 902 -2.11 34.27 -3.96
N LYS A 903 -3.01 35.13 -3.56
CA LYS A 903 -3.00 35.75 -2.22
C LYS A 903 -4.20 35.27 -1.42
N TRP A 904 -3.96 34.88 -0.16
CA TRP A 904 -5.03 34.49 0.76
C TRP A 904 -4.98 35.32 2.03
N LEU A 905 -6.05 36.04 2.29
CA LEU A 905 -6.18 36.98 3.42
C LEU A 905 -7.16 36.41 4.46
N LYS A 906 -6.97 36.76 5.74
CA LYS A 906 -7.90 36.44 6.84
C LYS A 906 -9.18 37.27 6.79
#